data_7d3284bd7b5c9ac8a0f090fa865650ab
#
_entry.id   7d3284bd7b5c9ac8a0f090fa865650ab
#
_cell.length_a   1.000
_cell.length_b   1.000
_cell.length_c   1.000
_cell.angle_alpha   90.00
_cell.angle_beta   90.00
_cell.angle_gamma   90.00
#
_symmetry.space_group_name_H-M   'P 1'
#
loop_
_entity.id
_entity.type
_entity.pdbx_description
1 polymer ?
#
loop_
_entity_poly.entity_id
_entity_poly.type
_entity_poly.pdbx_seq_one_letter_code
_entity_poly.pdbx_strand_id
1 'polypeptide(L)'
;MMRLYGLIMAFLLSSLTALAEDNMRDRRFRVINAADGLADNSAQTIKSTFSGRIVVSTIGHINFYDGSGFTKISSGDSYYVLPKYKGHYHLYFDDSHHLWLKDKGCVTCVNMITEQFVEDISSIFRAQGVEGQVEDMFVDSSGSIWLVKGNKIYSRHGKVVIPLRKGMILQDIDISDNNISLFYNDSRADVYDLVSHKKIFSTVALENDEIKEYSSSSVIYKYRNGFFQIRNGNNKAVLIWLDLDTRKWTKILSTDYYLSNMSVRDDILYIASAYGYWTYDIDQRQLEHYEKITLTDGQELLTDMNCIEFDRQGGMWIGTEKRGLLYSKYIRSPFNAMTWDNPLSVKYSEMMDKVCDNKLLVRGNRLNCTYKDSRGWIWVGSLNGLYYFKPGQKDSICVKKEEGMVNNVVHSIIEDGKHNMWVSTSNGIVGLVVKNGKVTFVNSFIESDGVPAEAFVNGRAMRLNDGTIVMQALDHVLAFNPMKMSIMEGNDVLLHPKFVKLQVNGTNIYAGTQIDGRVVTDKAISRLNIIELPSTQNSLSLKFSTLNYFRPIQTYYRYKVSGLQDKWVMLSYYNSKGLVDKYGILHLPLLGLKPGKYVVEVQASMYPGKWTTPPVKVIVMIKEPWWRTTGLTFLVSGIFLFLIIWNIVVFSGNSRLKMKRNVNEVELFRRIEGFITRAESCRQEKQKPRRSNDDSVVDVYSGADLDVEAIDVLMELVPYSHDGNLDHQVLVQMAMRRKMKLTEIYDLITNNIFRSTELLTLAMILDSASRELRETDLSIEEISEKNNFISPNYFIAMFYRRFGKTPLQWRSEGNEKFNSL
;
A
#
# COMPACT_ATOMS: atom_id res chain seq x y z
N MET A 1 -36.12 42.32 39.21
CA MET A 1 -36.22 40.95 38.68
C MET A 1 -35.89 40.84 37.16
N MET A 2 -36.55 41.65 36.28
CA MET A 2 -36.25 41.53 34.81
C MET A 2 -34.80 41.83 34.41
N ARG A 3 -34.08 42.74 35.08
CA ARG A 3 -32.63 43.01 34.77
C ARG A 3 -31.71 41.89 35.21
N LEU A 4 -32.07 41.16 36.26
CA LEU A 4 -31.32 39.99 36.72
C LEU A 4 -31.52 38.77 35.80
N TYR A 5 -32.69 38.57 35.23
CA TYR A 5 -32.98 37.59 34.21
C TYR A 5 -32.27 37.83 32.90
N GLY A 6 -32.18 39.14 32.50
CA GLY A 6 -31.39 39.52 31.30
C GLY A 6 -29.88 39.28 31.42
N LEU A 7 -29.33 39.51 32.62
CA LEU A 7 -27.92 39.22 32.92
C LEU A 7 -27.61 37.71 32.99
N ILE A 8 -28.49 36.91 33.56
CA ILE A 8 -28.38 35.44 33.61
C ILE A 8 -28.56 34.85 32.21
N MET A 9 -29.51 35.35 31.41
CA MET A 9 -29.64 34.93 30.01
C MET A 9 -28.45 35.33 29.16
N ALA A 10 -27.88 36.55 29.34
CA ALA A 10 -26.67 36.96 28.65
C ALA A 10 -25.42 36.12 29.07
N PHE A 11 -25.34 35.76 30.37
CA PHE A 11 -24.27 34.91 30.87
C PHE A 11 -24.44 33.45 30.41
N LEU A 12 -25.69 32.93 30.30
CA LEU A 12 -25.98 31.63 29.71
C LEU A 12 -25.76 31.62 28.19
N LEU A 13 -26.08 32.65 27.47
CA LEU A 13 -25.75 32.80 26.04
C LEU A 13 -24.22 32.89 25.83
N SER A 14 -23.49 33.68 26.63
CA SER A 14 -22.03 33.77 26.53
C SER A 14 -21.31 32.48 26.93
N SER A 15 -21.84 31.72 27.88
CA SER A 15 -21.32 30.39 28.22
C SER A 15 -21.66 29.33 27.17
N LEU A 16 -22.76 29.48 26.42
CA LEU A 16 -23.07 28.59 25.28
C LEU A 16 -22.20 28.90 24.06
N THR A 17 -21.84 30.16 23.82
CA THR A 17 -20.90 30.55 22.77
C THR A 17 -19.46 30.13 23.11
N ALA A 18 -19.02 30.26 24.36
CA ALA A 18 -17.71 29.77 24.82
C ALA A 18 -17.56 28.25 24.69
N LEU A 19 -18.65 27.47 24.80
CA LEU A 19 -18.63 26.03 24.55
C LEU A 19 -18.60 25.65 23.07
N ALA A 20 -18.90 26.60 22.16
CA ALA A 20 -18.78 26.39 20.71
C ALA A 20 -17.39 26.78 20.16
N GLU A 21 -16.70 27.72 20.83
CA GLU A 21 -15.40 28.22 20.43
C GLU A 21 -14.21 27.25 20.69
N ASP A 22 -14.37 26.35 21.67
CA ASP A 22 -13.24 25.53 22.16
C ASP A 22 -12.88 24.35 21.24
N ASN A 23 -13.68 24.06 20.22
CA ASN A 23 -13.55 22.82 19.43
C ASN A 23 -12.66 22.92 18.19
N MET A 24 -12.28 24.13 17.74
CA MET A 24 -11.37 24.31 16.61
C MET A 24 -9.90 24.33 17.05
N ARG A 25 -9.63 24.73 18.29
CA ARG A 25 -8.26 24.81 18.86
C ARG A 25 -7.65 23.43 19.12
N ASP A 26 -8.44 22.36 19.20
CA ASP A 26 -7.98 20.99 19.49
C ASP A 26 -7.69 20.13 18.26
N ARG A 27 -7.58 20.68 17.06
CA ARG A 27 -7.20 19.90 15.89
C ARG A 27 -5.75 19.44 16.00
N ARG A 28 -5.54 18.14 15.93
CA ARG A 28 -4.21 17.54 15.87
C ARG A 28 -3.89 17.10 14.46
N PHE A 29 -2.66 17.36 14.03
CA PHE A 29 -2.21 17.09 12.68
C PHE A 29 -1.14 16.01 12.67
N ARG A 30 -1.27 15.05 11.77
CA ARG A 30 -0.22 14.09 11.45
C ARG A 30 0.64 14.65 10.33
N VAL A 31 1.95 14.57 10.48
CA VAL A 31 2.91 14.89 9.42
C VAL A 31 3.05 13.71 8.48
N ILE A 32 3.06 13.97 7.17
CA ILE A 32 3.34 13.01 6.09
C ILE A 32 4.39 13.65 5.19
N ASN A 33 5.57 13.08 5.14
CA ASN A 33 6.73 13.71 4.51
C ASN A 33 7.54 12.74 3.63
N ALA A 34 8.76 13.11 3.27
CA ALA A 34 9.63 12.28 2.45
C ALA A 34 9.95 10.91 3.07
N ALA A 35 9.94 10.78 4.41
CA ALA A 35 10.09 9.49 5.08
C ALA A 35 8.89 8.56 4.85
N ASP A 36 7.70 9.11 4.62
CA ASP A 36 6.49 8.37 4.24
C ASP A 36 6.42 8.11 2.72
N GLY A 37 7.41 8.58 1.97
CA GLY A 37 7.52 8.38 0.53
C GLY A 37 7.07 9.55 -0.33
N LEU A 38 6.77 10.74 0.20
CA LEU A 38 6.58 11.94 -0.60
C LEU A 38 7.87 12.27 -1.37
N ALA A 39 7.77 12.81 -2.59
CA ALA A 39 8.96 13.08 -3.40
C ALA A 39 9.83 14.18 -2.83
N ASP A 40 9.21 15.22 -2.28
CA ASP A 40 9.87 16.37 -1.66
C ASP A 40 8.96 16.96 -0.57
N ASN A 41 9.55 17.55 0.47
CA ASN A 41 8.81 18.12 1.60
C ASN A 41 8.18 19.50 1.28
N SER A 42 8.46 20.08 0.12
CA SER A 42 7.83 21.31 -0.35
C SER A 42 6.56 20.97 -1.12
N ALA A 43 5.45 20.83 -0.40
CA ALA A 43 4.14 20.55 -0.99
C ALA A 43 3.48 21.85 -1.45
N GLN A 44 3.39 22.06 -2.77
CA GLN A 44 2.97 23.33 -3.38
C GLN A 44 1.46 23.44 -3.54
N THR A 45 0.79 22.36 -3.99
CA THR A 45 -0.67 22.33 -4.11
C THR A 45 -1.20 20.92 -3.93
N ILE A 46 -2.42 20.82 -3.46
CA ILE A 46 -3.13 19.57 -3.18
C ILE A 46 -4.47 19.60 -3.90
N LYS A 47 -4.90 18.46 -4.42
CA LYS A 47 -6.23 18.28 -4.98
C LYS A 47 -6.74 16.86 -4.72
N SER A 48 -8.02 16.76 -4.36
CA SER A 48 -8.69 15.47 -4.27
C SER A 48 -9.19 15.04 -5.64
N THR A 49 -8.83 13.83 -6.08
CA THR A 49 -9.33 13.26 -7.35
C THR A 49 -10.78 12.84 -7.25
N PHE A 50 -11.44 12.63 -8.39
CA PHE A 50 -12.78 12.02 -8.45
C PHE A 50 -12.83 10.61 -7.85
N SER A 51 -11.71 9.91 -7.78
CA SER A 51 -11.63 8.59 -7.12
C SER A 51 -11.42 8.69 -5.60
N GLY A 52 -11.08 9.86 -5.06
CA GLY A 52 -10.74 10.11 -3.65
C GLY A 52 -9.25 9.99 -3.33
N ARG A 53 -8.37 9.70 -4.31
CA ARG A 53 -6.92 9.81 -4.12
C ARG A 53 -6.53 11.28 -3.96
N ILE A 54 -5.55 11.53 -3.13
CA ILE A 54 -4.98 12.86 -2.97
C ILE A 54 -3.81 13.02 -3.94
N VAL A 55 -3.85 14.08 -4.74
CA VAL A 55 -2.74 14.49 -5.61
C VAL A 55 -2.02 15.65 -4.97
N VAL A 56 -0.72 15.58 -4.93
CA VAL A 56 0.16 16.61 -4.36
C VAL A 56 1.23 16.96 -5.37
N SER A 57 1.32 18.23 -5.73
CA SER A 57 2.49 18.71 -6.48
C SER A 57 3.59 19.11 -5.50
N THR A 58 4.79 18.64 -5.78
CA THR A 58 6.03 19.02 -5.12
C THR A 58 7.01 19.51 -6.18
N ILE A 59 8.17 19.99 -5.80
CA ILE A 59 9.15 20.48 -6.77
C ILE A 59 9.51 19.38 -7.75
N GLY A 60 9.18 19.55 -9.03
CA GLY A 60 9.48 18.61 -10.13
C GLY A 60 8.71 17.30 -10.15
N HIS A 61 7.75 17.08 -9.22
CA HIS A 61 7.02 15.82 -9.12
C HIS A 61 5.54 16.03 -8.87
N ILE A 62 4.72 15.12 -9.41
CA ILE A 62 3.34 14.92 -9.01
C ILE A 62 3.26 13.61 -8.23
N ASN A 63 2.67 13.66 -7.05
CA ASN A 63 2.57 12.53 -6.12
C ASN A 63 1.09 12.15 -5.96
N PHE A 64 0.78 10.87 -6.12
CA PHE A 64 -0.55 10.32 -5.87
C PHE A 64 -0.52 9.51 -4.59
N TYR A 65 -1.26 9.94 -3.59
CA TYR A 65 -1.36 9.25 -2.30
C TYR A 65 -2.50 8.24 -2.31
N ASP A 66 -2.21 7.00 -1.92
CA ASP A 66 -3.16 5.88 -1.91
C ASP A 66 -3.69 5.52 -0.52
N GLY A 67 -3.29 6.28 0.50
CA GLY A 67 -3.60 6.03 1.91
C GLY A 67 -2.41 5.53 2.73
N SER A 68 -1.43 4.87 2.12
CA SER A 68 -0.23 4.35 2.80
C SER A 68 1.08 4.86 2.23
N GLY A 69 1.09 5.22 0.95
CA GLY A 69 2.29 5.65 0.27
C GLY A 69 1.99 6.47 -0.98
N PHE A 70 3.04 6.86 -1.66
CA PHE A 70 2.97 7.70 -2.85
C PHE A 70 3.40 6.96 -4.11
N THR A 71 2.64 7.15 -5.18
CA THR A 71 3.11 6.93 -6.55
C THR A 71 3.62 8.25 -7.07
N LYS A 72 4.89 8.30 -7.46
CA LYS A 72 5.59 9.52 -7.90
C LYS A 72 5.71 9.52 -9.41
N ILE A 73 5.42 10.67 -10.03
CA ILE A 73 5.63 10.92 -11.45
C ILE A 73 6.52 12.14 -11.56
N SER A 74 7.65 12.00 -12.25
CA SER A 74 8.56 13.11 -12.55
C SER A 74 8.19 13.75 -13.88
N SER A 75 8.16 15.08 -13.95
CA SER A 75 7.82 15.81 -15.18
C SER A 75 8.91 15.69 -16.27
N GLY A 76 10.14 15.45 -15.91
CA GLY A 76 11.23 15.55 -16.86
C GLY A 76 11.21 16.92 -17.54
N ASP A 77 11.37 16.92 -18.88
CA ASP A 77 11.33 18.13 -19.73
C ASP A 77 9.97 18.37 -20.39
N SER A 78 8.92 17.62 -19.99
CA SER A 78 7.57 17.71 -20.58
C SER A 78 6.78 18.88 -19.99
N TYR A 79 6.97 20.07 -20.49
CA TYR A 79 6.22 21.26 -20.11
C TYR A 79 5.95 22.18 -21.31
N TYR A 80 4.95 23.05 -21.17
CA TYR A 80 4.62 24.09 -22.15
C TYR A 80 4.72 25.47 -21.51
N VAL A 81 5.41 26.41 -22.17
CA VAL A 81 5.62 27.77 -21.65
C VAL A 81 4.37 28.61 -21.85
N LEU A 82 3.90 29.27 -20.78
CA LEU A 82 2.78 30.21 -20.76
C LEU A 82 3.30 31.62 -20.47
N PRO A 83 3.61 32.44 -21.47
CA PRO A 83 4.34 33.71 -21.27
C PRO A 83 3.58 34.78 -20.47
N LYS A 84 2.27 34.70 -20.41
CA LYS A 84 1.46 35.65 -19.61
C LYS A 84 1.15 35.19 -18.20
N TYR A 85 1.38 33.88 -17.90
CA TYR A 85 1.15 33.37 -16.58
C TYR A 85 2.29 33.73 -15.61
N LYS A 86 1.96 34.36 -14.50
CA LYS A 86 2.90 34.75 -13.43
C LYS A 86 2.40 34.36 -12.04
N GLY A 87 1.44 33.47 -11.97
CA GLY A 87 0.77 33.10 -10.74
C GLY A 87 1.48 32.01 -9.91
N HIS A 88 0.80 31.59 -8.85
CA HIS A 88 1.16 30.45 -8.01
C HIS A 88 0.78 29.11 -8.67
N TYR A 89 1.15 28.01 -8.01
CA TYR A 89 0.77 26.67 -8.45
C TYR A 89 -0.74 26.48 -8.47
N HIS A 90 -1.26 25.96 -9.59
CA HIS A 90 -2.66 25.55 -9.73
C HIS A 90 -2.74 24.13 -10.28
N LEU A 91 -3.62 23.32 -9.67
CA LEU A 91 -3.98 21.98 -10.17
C LEU A 91 -5.42 22.01 -10.68
N TYR A 92 -5.62 21.53 -11.90
CA TYR A 92 -6.93 21.40 -12.52
C TYR A 92 -7.14 19.99 -13.04
N PHE A 93 -8.38 19.51 -12.99
CA PHE A 93 -8.82 18.32 -13.73
C PHE A 93 -9.73 18.73 -14.87
N ASP A 94 -9.44 18.27 -16.09
CA ASP A 94 -10.34 18.47 -17.21
C ASP A 94 -11.33 17.31 -17.41
N ASP A 95 -12.30 17.50 -18.28
CA ASP A 95 -13.31 16.49 -18.64
C ASP A 95 -12.75 15.34 -19.48
N SER A 96 -11.56 15.49 -20.03
CA SER A 96 -10.85 14.54 -20.89
C SER A 96 -9.86 13.67 -20.12
N HIS A 97 -9.98 13.66 -18.79
CA HIS A 97 -9.11 12.91 -17.88
C HIS A 97 -7.65 13.35 -17.87
N HIS A 98 -7.38 14.64 -18.00
CA HIS A 98 -6.06 15.20 -17.75
C HIS A 98 -6.02 15.92 -16.41
N LEU A 99 -4.84 15.87 -15.79
CA LEU A 99 -4.45 16.70 -14.67
C LEU A 99 -3.47 17.75 -15.18
N TRP A 100 -3.82 19.00 -14.99
CA TRP A 100 -3.02 20.15 -15.39
C TRP A 100 -2.37 20.80 -14.18
N LEU A 101 -1.06 20.98 -14.22
CA LEU A 101 -0.31 21.74 -13.22
C LEU A 101 0.27 23.00 -13.89
N LYS A 102 -0.20 24.17 -13.46
CA LYS A 102 0.42 25.45 -13.82
C LYS A 102 1.44 25.83 -12.76
N ASP A 103 2.65 26.17 -13.18
CA ASP A 103 3.76 26.54 -12.32
C ASP A 103 4.65 27.59 -13.00
N LYS A 104 4.86 28.72 -12.35
CA LYS A 104 5.85 29.78 -12.72
C LYS A 104 6.04 30.03 -14.23
N GLY A 105 4.95 30.21 -14.95
CA GLY A 105 4.98 30.48 -16.40
C GLY A 105 5.01 29.25 -17.29
N CYS A 106 4.84 28.07 -16.72
CA CYS A 106 4.74 26.81 -17.43
C CYS A 106 3.47 26.07 -17.06
N VAL A 107 3.07 25.13 -17.92
CA VAL A 107 2.05 24.13 -17.60
C VAL A 107 2.56 22.76 -17.99
N THR A 108 2.28 21.80 -17.13
CA THR A 108 2.47 20.37 -17.39
C THR A 108 1.12 19.67 -17.41
N CYS A 109 1.03 18.57 -18.14
CA CYS A 109 -0.19 17.78 -18.29
C CYS A 109 0.09 16.31 -18.00
N VAL A 110 -0.73 15.70 -17.15
CA VAL A 110 -0.70 14.26 -16.88
C VAL A 110 -1.98 13.63 -17.41
N ASN A 111 -1.83 12.61 -18.23
CA ASN A 111 -2.95 11.77 -18.62
C ASN A 111 -3.32 10.84 -17.47
N MET A 112 -4.50 11.00 -16.90
CA MET A 112 -4.99 10.23 -15.75
C MET A 112 -5.43 8.80 -16.07
N ILE A 113 -5.40 8.41 -17.35
CA ILE A 113 -5.65 7.02 -17.78
C ILE A 113 -4.36 6.20 -17.68
N THR A 114 -3.22 6.83 -18.03
CA THR A 114 -1.90 6.20 -18.00
C THR A 114 -1.08 6.61 -16.78
N GLU A 115 -1.43 7.71 -16.10
CA GLU A 115 -0.64 8.38 -15.06
C GLU A 115 0.77 8.73 -15.57
N GLN A 116 0.87 9.22 -16.80
CA GLN A 116 2.11 9.67 -17.44
C GLN A 116 1.97 11.10 -17.93
N PHE A 117 3.09 11.83 -17.98
CA PHE A 117 3.11 13.17 -18.58
C PHE A 117 2.83 13.10 -20.08
N VAL A 118 2.09 14.08 -20.57
CA VAL A 118 1.84 14.29 -21.99
C VAL A 118 3.03 15.04 -22.57
N GLU A 119 3.72 14.43 -23.54
CA GLU A 119 4.92 15.03 -24.16
C GLU A 119 4.55 16.20 -25.07
N ASP A 120 3.53 16.07 -25.94
CA ASP A 120 3.05 17.15 -26.84
C ASP A 120 1.76 17.79 -26.32
N ILE A 121 1.88 18.72 -25.37
CA ILE A 121 0.77 19.53 -24.86
C ILE A 121 0.15 20.37 -25.99
N SER A 122 0.96 20.81 -26.97
CA SER A 122 0.48 21.60 -28.12
C SER A 122 -0.56 20.85 -28.94
N SER A 123 -0.50 19.54 -29.00
CA SER A 123 -1.49 18.69 -29.68
C SER A 123 -2.87 18.84 -29.06
N ILE A 124 -2.93 18.90 -27.72
CA ILE A 124 -4.19 19.11 -27.00
C ILE A 124 -4.77 20.48 -27.33
N PHE A 125 -3.93 21.52 -27.35
CA PHE A 125 -4.38 22.90 -27.67
C PHE A 125 -4.85 23.01 -29.13
N ARG A 126 -4.17 22.36 -30.07
CA ARG A 126 -4.63 22.27 -31.47
C ARG A 126 -5.97 21.55 -31.59
N ALA A 127 -6.18 20.47 -30.84
CA ALA A 127 -7.45 19.74 -30.81
C ALA A 127 -8.61 20.61 -30.24
N GLN A 128 -8.28 21.66 -29.45
CA GLN A 128 -9.26 22.67 -28.99
C GLN A 128 -9.51 23.77 -30.03
N GLY A 129 -8.89 23.73 -31.20
CA GLY A 129 -9.06 24.72 -32.26
C GLY A 129 -8.18 25.97 -32.13
N VAL A 130 -7.15 25.92 -31.28
CA VAL A 130 -6.22 27.03 -31.10
C VAL A 130 -4.83 26.65 -31.62
N GLU A 131 -4.42 27.25 -32.76
CA GLU A 131 -3.11 27.03 -33.35
C GLU A 131 -2.10 28.08 -32.87
N GLY A 132 -0.80 27.72 -32.81
CA GLY A 132 0.33 28.57 -32.39
C GLY A 132 0.45 28.72 -30.89
N GLN A 133 1.20 29.77 -30.47
CA GLN A 133 1.53 29.99 -29.05
C GLN A 133 0.30 30.35 -28.23
N VAL A 134 -0.01 29.53 -27.24
CA VAL A 134 -0.99 29.84 -26.18
C VAL A 134 -0.29 30.65 -25.09
N GLU A 135 -0.92 31.73 -24.63
CA GLU A 135 -0.31 32.68 -23.69
C GLU A 135 -0.65 32.34 -22.25
N ASP A 136 -1.85 31.79 -22.02
CA ASP A 136 -2.32 31.27 -20.74
C ASP A 136 -3.47 30.26 -20.93
N MET A 137 -3.77 29.46 -19.91
CA MET A 137 -4.87 28.51 -19.91
C MET A 137 -5.58 28.43 -18.57
N PHE A 138 -6.86 28.10 -18.60
CA PHE A 138 -7.69 27.85 -17.43
C PHE A 138 -8.57 26.63 -17.65
N VAL A 139 -9.03 26.02 -16.56
CA VAL A 139 -10.02 24.96 -16.60
C VAL A 139 -11.15 25.37 -15.67
N ASP A 140 -12.36 25.40 -16.21
CA ASP A 140 -13.53 25.78 -15.43
C ASP A 140 -14.06 24.65 -14.52
N SER A 141 -15.08 24.95 -13.75
CA SER A 141 -15.69 24.00 -12.82
C SER A 141 -16.34 22.79 -13.51
N SER A 142 -16.65 22.89 -14.82
CA SER A 142 -17.16 21.77 -15.63
C SER A 142 -16.04 20.87 -16.19
N GLY A 143 -14.77 21.27 -16.05
CA GLY A 143 -13.61 20.63 -16.63
C GLY A 143 -13.30 21.04 -18.06
N SER A 144 -13.95 22.11 -18.57
CA SER A 144 -13.68 22.61 -19.93
C SER A 144 -12.44 23.49 -19.93
N ILE A 145 -11.60 23.32 -20.96
CA ILE A 145 -10.35 24.09 -21.14
C ILE A 145 -10.64 25.42 -21.83
N TRP A 146 -10.08 26.48 -21.30
CA TRP A 146 -10.10 27.82 -21.84
C TRP A 146 -8.69 28.31 -22.13
N LEU A 147 -8.43 28.75 -23.37
CA LEU A 147 -7.11 29.12 -23.85
C LEU A 147 -7.05 30.62 -24.16
N VAL A 148 -6.01 31.27 -23.69
CA VAL A 148 -5.73 32.66 -23.97
C VAL A 148 -4.72 32.78 -25.10
N LYS A 149 -5.09 33.48 -26.16
CA LYS A 149 -4.22 33.82 -27.28
C LYS A 149 -4.49 35.21 -27.82
N GLY A 150 -3.45 36.05 -27.91
CA GLY A 150 -3.62 37.43 -28.26
C GLY A 150 -4.42 38.14 -27.19
N ASN A 151 -5.40 38.91 -27.56
CA ASN A 151 -6.27 39.61 -26.62
C ASN A 151 -7.67 38.96 -26.54
N LYS A 152 -7.74 37.63 -26.58
CA LYS A 152 -8.98 36.86 -26.59
C LYS A 152 -8.82 35.60 -25.75
N ILE A 153 -9.92 35.12 -25.16
CA ILE A 153 -10.05 33.80 -24.54
C ILE A 153 -11.00 32.95 -25.39
N TYR A 154 -10.64 31.71 -25.56
CA TYR A 154 -11.30 30.73 -26.41
C TYR A 154 -11.80 29.54 -25.59
N SER A 155 -13.04 29.15 -25.76
CA SER A 155 -13.57 27.90 -25.20
C SER A 155 -13.21 26.69 -26.08
N ARG A 156 -13.53 25.49 -25.56
CA ARG A 156 -13.47 24.22 -26.27
C ARG A 156 -14.03 24.33 -27.69
N HIS A 157 -13.27 23.91 -28.69
CA HIS A 157 -13.58 23.96 -30.11
C HIS A 157 -13.77 25.37 -30.69
N GLY A 158 -13.25 26.42 -30.03
CA GLY A 158 -13.32 27.79 -30.53
C GLY A 158 -14.73 28.38 -30.66
N LYS A 159 -15.76 27.70 -30.06
CA LYS A 159 -17.17 28.11 -30.21
C LYS A 159 -17.51 29.40 -29.48
N VAL A 160 -16.83 29.68 -28.39
CA VAL A 160 -16.99 30.92 -27.63
C VAL A 160 -15.69 31.72 -27.70
N VAL A 161 -15.75 32.95 -28.11
CA VAL A 161 -14.60 33.87 -28.17
C VAL A 161 -14.97 35.17 -27.46
N ILE A 162 -14.28 35.43 -26.34
CA ILE A 162 -14.51 36.65 -25.56
C ILE A 162 -13.28 37.57 -25.66
N PRO A 163 -13.42 38.82 -26.03
CA PRO A 163 -12.31 39.77 -26.06
C PRO A 163 -11.85 40.11 -24.65
N LEU A 164 -10.54 40.04 -24.41
CA LEU A 164 -9.92 40.47 -23.17
C LEU A 164 -9.56 41.95 -23.23
N ARG A 165 -9.36 42.56 -22.07
CA ARG A 165 -8.91 43.95 -21.97
C ARG A 165 -7.47 44.12 -22.46
N LYS A 166 -7.25 45.06 -23.33
CA LYS A 166 -5.91 45.41 -23.84
C LYS A 166 -5.01 45.89 -22.68
N GLY A 167 -3.79 45.34 -22.62
CA GLY A 167 -2.79 45.76 -21.63
C GLY A 167 -3.00 45.19 -20.23
N MET A 168 -4.06 44.38 -20.01
CA MET A 168 -4.34 43.70 -18.75
C MET A 168 -4.02 42.25 -18.84
N ILE A 169 -3.59 41.65 -17.73
CA ILE A 169 -3.32 40.21 -17.60
C ILE A 169 -4.52 39.57 -16.92
N LEU A 170 -5.09 38.58 -17.57
CA LEU A 170 -6.11 37.74 -16.98
C LEU A 170 -5.45 36.85 -15.92
N GLN A 171 -5.95 36.87 -14.70
CA GLN A 171 -5.39 36.09 -13.59
C GLN A 171 -6.17 34.81 -13.33
N ASP A 172 -7.50 34.87 -13.48
CA ASP A 172 -8.34 33.69 -13.28
C ASP A 172 -9.70 33.87 -13.96
N ILE A 173 -10.44 32.77 -14.11
CA ILE A 173 -11.80 32.74 -14.64
C ILE A 173 -12.68 31.83 -13.78
N ASP A 174 -13.98 32.12 -13.77
CA ASP A 174 -14.99 31.18 -13.32
C ASP A 174 -16.18 31.15 -14.28
N ILE A 175 -16.79 29.96 -14.42
CA ILE A 175 -18.00 29.79 -15.20
C ILE A 175 -19.08 29.21 -14.32
N SER A 176 -20.15 29.95 -14.17
CA SER A 176 -21.30 29.57 -13.38
C SER A 176 -22.58 30.21 -13.92
N ASP A 177 -23.69 29.48 -13.84
CA ASP A 177 -25.03 30.01 -14.21
C ASP A 177 -25.10 30.66 -15.59
N ASN A 178 -24.43 30.06 -16.59
CA ASN A 178 -24.34 30.57 -17.95
C ASN A 178 -23.55 31.89 -18.13
N ASN A 179 -22.80 32.29 -17.09
CA ASN A 179 -21.94 33.46 -17.10
C ASN A 179 -20.46 33.06 -17.00
N ILE A 180 -19.58 33.86 -17.61
CA ILE A 180 -18.15 33.83 -17.38
C ILE A 180 -17.70 35.08 -16.64
N SER A 181 -17.01 34.88 -15.53
CA SER A 181 -16.37 35.93 -14.75
C SER A 181 -14.87 35.94 -15.04
N LEU A 182 -14.34 37.07 -15.48
CA LEU A 182 -12.94 37.29 -15.85
C LEU A 182 -12.28 38.22 -14.84
N PHE A 183 -11.23 37.78 -14.19
CA PHE A 183 -10.52 38.53 -13.14
C PHE A 183 -9.15 38.99 -13.64
N TYR A 184 -8.89 40.28 -13.55
CA TYR A 184 -7.69 40.92 -14.09
C TYR A 184 -6.71 41.34 -13.00
N ASN A 185 -5.45 41.56 -13.37
CA ASN A 185 -4.39 42.01 -12.48
C ASN A 185 -4.62 43.44 -11.92
N ASP A 186 -5.45 44.24 -12.55
CA ASP A 186 -5.87 45.58 -12.10
C ASP A 186 -7.04 45.53 -11.10
N SER A 187 -7.29 44.41 -10.44
CA SER A 187 -8.41 44.17 -9.52
C SER A 187 -9.81 44.24 -10.12
N ARG A 188 -9.91 44.32 -11.43
CA ARG A 188 -11.18 44.33 -12.15
C ARG A 188 -11.74 42.95 -12.35
N ALA A 189 -13.05 42.84 -12.20
CA ALA A 189 -13.83 41.69 -12.60
C ALA A 189 -14.83 42.11 -13.68
N ASP A 190 -14.80 41.39 -14.83
CA ASP A 190 -15.78 41.54 -15.90
C ASP A 190 -16.64 40.26 -15.98
N VAL A 191 -17.94 40.40 -15.98
CA VAL A 191 -18.88 39.27 -16.12
C VAL A 191 -19.59 39.36 -17.45
N TYR A 192 -19.56 38.29 -18.22
CA TYR A 192 -20.21 38.17 -19.53
C TYR A 192 -21.21 37.00 -19.51
N ASP A 193 -22.31 37.19 -20.23
CA ASP A 193 -23.23 36.12 -20.58
C ASP A 193 -22.63 35.26 -21.70
N LEU A 194 -22.59 33.96 -21.49
CA LEU A 194 -21.98 32.99 -22.43
C LEU A 194 -22.80 32.76 -23.69
N VAL A 195 -24.10 33.06 -23.68
CA VAL A 195 -24.98 32.85 -24.84
C VAL A 195 -24.94 34.06 -25.75
N SER A 196 -25.09 35.25 -25.20
CA SER A 196 -25.11 36.49 -25.99
C SER A 196 -23.72 37.10 -26.20
N HIS A 197 -22.71 36.60 -25.48
CA HIS A 197 -21.34 37.16 -25.42
C HIS A 197 -21.29 38.63 -24.99
N LYS A 198 -22.36 39.13 -24.38
CA LYS A 198 -22.43 40.54 -23.91
C LYS A 198 -21.92 40.66 -22.48
N LYS A 199 -21.24 41.74 -22.22
CA LYS A 199 -20.85 42.12 -20.88
C LYS A 199 -22.07 42.47 -20.05
N ILE A 200 -22.26 41.79 -18.91
CA ILE A 200 -23.33 42.03 -17.96
C ILE A 200 -22.96 43.23 -17.06
N PHE A 201 -21.78 43.15 -16.45
CA PHE A 201 -21.24 44.24 -15.65
C PHE A 201 -19.72 44.20 -15.56
N SER A 202 -19.15 45.28 -15.00
CA SER A 202 -17.73 45.36 -14.65
C SER A 202 -17.63 46.03 -13.30
N THR A 203 -16.74 45.52 -12.43
CA THR A 203 -16.50 46.11 -11.11
C THR A 203 -15.01 46.11 -10.80
N VAL A 204 -14.57 46.98 -9.88
CA VAL A 204 -13.16 47.09 -9.46
C VAL A 204 -13.12 46.93 -7.95
N ALA A 205 -12.19 46.12 -7.48
CA ALA A 205 -12.07 45.76 -6.07
C ALA A 205 -11.26 46.79 -5.25
N LEU A 206 -10.19 47.35 -5.83
CA LEU A 206 -9.20 48.17 -5.15
C LEU A 206 -9.02 49.52 -5.86
N GLU A 207 -8.68 50.53 -5.13
CA GLU A 207 -8.33 51.85 -5.69
C GLU A 207 -6.93 51.85 -6.33
N ASN A 208 -6.62 52.84 -7.18
CA ASN A 208 -5.41 52.84 -8.00
C ASN A 208 -4.10 52.67 -7.22
N ASP A 209 -3.99 53.19 -6.03
CA ASP A 209 -2.79 53.05 -5.20
C ASP A 209 -2.69 51.68 -4.55
N GLU A 210 -3.80 51.10 -4.12
CA GLU A 210 -3.87 49.78 -3.58
C GLU A 210 -3.60 48.68 -4.65
N ILE A 211 -3.98 48.92 -5.91
CA ILE A 211 -3.72 47.98 -7.02
C ILE A 211 -2.23 47.69 -7.14
N LYS A 212 -1.37 48.69 -7.01
CA LYS A 212 0.09 48.52 -7.08
C LYS A 212 0.63 47.73 -5.92
N GLU A 213 0.05 47.89 -4.73
CA GLU A 213 0.44 47.14 -3.53
C GLU A 213 0.10 45.66 -3.61
N TYR A 214 -1.01 45.28 -4.27
CA TYR A 214 -1.54 43.91 -4.32
C TYR A 214 -1.57 43.33 -5.74
N SER A 215 -0.51 43.55 -6.51
CA SER A 215 -0.47 43.19 -7.95
C SER A 215 0.31 41.89 -8.26
N SER A 216 0.95 41.21 -7.29
CA SER A 216 1.89 40.14 -7.59
C SER A 216 1.20 38.82 -7.93
N SER A 217 0.15 38.44 -7.23
CA SER A 217 -0.63 37.23 -7.54
C SER A 217 -2.05 37.31 -7.02
N SER A 218 -2.92 36.47 -7.57
CA SER A 218 -4.32 36.36 -7.18
C SER A 218 -4.76 34.91 -7.14
N VAL A 219 -5.60 34.54 -6.16
CA VAL A 219 -6.28 33.27 -6.04
C VAL A 219 -7.77 33.55 -5.86
N ILE A 220 -8.62 32.87 -6.63
CA ILE A 220 -10.06 33.06 -6.63
C ILE A 220 -10.75 31.76 -6.20
N TYR A 221 -11.79 31.93 -5.42
CA TYR A 221 -12.61 30.80 -4.98
C TYR A 221 -14.09 31.16 -5.08
N LYS A 222 -14.84 30.44 -5.89
CA LYS A 222 -16.31 30.58 -6.03
C LYS A 222 -17.00 29.99 -4.81
N TYR A 223 -17.90 30.76 -4.22
CA TYR A 223 -18.73 30.27 -3.15
C TYR A 223 -20.12 30.91 -3.21
N ARG A 224 -21.19 30.14 -3.10
CA ARG A 224 -22.58 30.64 -3.23
C ARG A 224 -22.73 31.60 -4.41
N ASN A 225 -23.31 32.78 -4.19
CA ASN A 225 -23.46 33.79 -5.22
C ASN A 225 -22.35 34.90 -5.16
N GLY A 226 -21.09 34.47 -5.08
CA GLY A 226 -19.97 35.39 -5.03
C GLY A 226 -18.61 34.75 -5.16
N PHE A 227 -17.58 35.56 -5.00
CA PHE A 227 -16.19 35.15 -5.12
C PHE A 227 -15.35 35.69 -3.97
N PHE A 228 -14.62 34.81 -3.30
CA PHE A 228 -13.47 35.21 -2.50
C PHE A 228 -12.27 35.40 -3.40
N GLN A 229 -11.52 36.45 -3.18
CA GLN A 229 -10.25 36.70 -3.88
C GLN A 229 -9.17 37.07 -2.89
N ILE A 230 -8.08 36.32 -2.89
CA ILE A 230 -6.80 36.71 -2.30
C ILE A 230 -6.03 37.51 -3.33
N ARG A 231 -5.45 38.62 -2.93
CA ARG A 231 -4.49 39.38 -3.73
C ARG A 231 -3.25 39.60 -2.89
N ASN A 232 -2.10 39.26 -3.44
CA ASN A 232 -0.81 39.41 -2.78
C ASN A 232 -0.03 40.57 -3.38
N GLY A 233 0.76 41.22 -2.55
CA GLY A 233 1.70 42.26 -2.90
C GLY A 233 3.12 41.93 -2.43
N ASN A 234 3.93 42.93 -2.20
CA ASN A 234 5.26 42.79 -1.63
C ASN A 234 5.17 42.67 -0.10
N ASN A 235 5.23 41.48 0.44
CA ASN A 235 5.03 41.13 1.86
C ASN A 235 3.68 41.64 2.44
N LYS A 236 2.64 41.60 1.65
CA LYS A 236 1.28 42.01 2.07
C LYS A 236 0.26 41.16 1.32
N ALA A 237 -0.91 40.96 1.92
CA ALA A 237 -2.03 40.36 1.24
C ALA A 237 -3.37 40.96 1.69
N VAL A 238 -4.36 40.83 0.83
CA VAL A 238 -5.74 41.20 1.14
C VAL A 238 -6.68 40.08 0.66
N LEU A 239 -7.62 39.72 1.51
CA LEU A 239 -8.76 38.88 1.18
C LEU A 239 -9.99 39.77 1.00
N ILE A 240 -10.63 39.66 -0.15
CA ILE A 240 -11.82 40.45 -0.54
C ILE A 240 -12.93 39.51 -1.00
N TRP A 241 -14.18 39.94 -0.86
CA TRP A 241 -15.37 39.23 -1.28
C TRP A 241 -16.14 40.04 -2.31
N LEU A 242 -16.43 39.48 -3.46
CA LEU A 242 -17.36 40.01 -4.46
C LEU A 242 -18.71 39.34 -4.30
N ASP A 243 -19.72 40.14 -4.00
CA ASP A 243 -21.12 39.74 -4.02
C ASP A 243 -21.70 40.03 -5.42
N LEU A 244 -22.19 38.97 -6.10
CA LEU A 244 -22.71 39.11 -7.48
C LEU A 244 -24.08 39.80 -7.55
N ASP A 245 -24.88 39.72 -6.50
CA ASP A 245 -26.20 40.39 -6.47
C ASP A 245 -26.04 41.89 -6.31
N THR A 246 -25.21 42.30 -5.35
CA THR A 246 -24.97 43.72 -5.10
C THR A 246 -23.87 44.33 -5.99
N ARG A 247 -23.06 43.42 -6.64
CA ARG A 247 -21.89 43.79 -7.47
C ARG A 247 -20.83 44.59 -6.71
N LYS A 248 -20.79 44.44 -5.38
CA LYS A 248 -19.88 45.20 -4.50
C LYS A 248 -18.80 44.25 -3.95
N TRP A 249 -17.63 44.86 -3.76
CA TRP A 249 -16.51 44.24 -3.07
C TRP A 249 -16.51 44.64 -1.59
N THR A 250 -16.15 43.67 -0.76
CA THR A 250 -15.97 43.86 0.69
C THR A 250 -14.61 43.33 1.08
N LYS A 251 -13.82 44.10 1.79
CA LYS A 251 -12.55 43.71 2.36
C LYS A 251 -12.80 42.90 3.65
N ILE A 252 -12.21 41.70 3.76
CA ILE A 252 -12.40 40.81 4.90
C ILE A 252 -11.17 40.80 5.78
N LEU A 253 -9.97 40.60 5.19
CA LEU A 253 -8.71 40.46 5.92
C LEU A 253 -7.60 41.20 5.18
N SER A 254 -6.70 41.82 5.92
CA SER A 254 -5.42 42.35 5.40
C SER A 254 -4.30 41.87 6.29
N THR A 255 -3.21 41.43 5.70
CA THR A 255 -2.03 40.94 6.39
C THR A 255 -0.76 41.58 5.86
N ASP A 256 0.29 41.60 6.65
CA ASP A 256 1.65 42.01 6.31
C ASP A 256 2.53 40.81 5.89
N TYR A 257 1.90 39.75 5.43
CA TYR A 257 2.49 38.52 4.88
C TYR A 257 1.57 37.88 3.83
N TYR A 258 2.08 36.91 3.09
CA TYR A 258 1.36 36.23 2.02
C TYR A 258 0.22 35.37 2.53
N LEU A 259 -0.90 35.40 1.79
CA LEU A 259 -1.96 34.42 1.83
C LEU A 259 -1.84 33.53 0.58
N SER A 260 -1.70 32.22 0.74
CA SER A 260 -1.27 31.35 -0.35
C SER A 260 -2.42 30.70 -1.10
N ASN A 261 -3.42 30.19 -0.39
CA ASN A 261 -4.54 29.44 -0.95
C ASN A 261 -5.74 29.47 -0.01
N MET A 262 -6.90 29.07 -0.50
CA MET A 262 -8.12 28.98 0.31
C MET A 262 -9.02 27.84 -0.12
N SER A 263 -9.80 27.33 0.82
CA SER A 263 -10.79 26.27 0.62
C SER A 263 -11.96 26.47 1.57
N VAL A 264 -13.18 26.12 1.17
CA VAL A 264 -14.36 26.24 2.02
C VAL A 264 -14.88 24.89 2.43
N ARG A 265 -15.22 24.76 3.71
CA ARG A 265 -15.90 23.59 4.27
C ARG A 265 -16.88 24.00 5.36
N ASP A 266 -18.11 23.51 5.26
CA ASP A 266 -19.18 23.74 6.25
C ASP A 266 -19.35 25.23 6.58
N ASP A 267 -19.45 26.08 5.54
CA ASP A 267 -19.59 27.55 5.60
C ASP A 267 -18.46 28.30 6.32
N ILE A 268 -17.31 27.61 6.48
CA ILE A 268 -16.08 28.21 6.97
C ILE A 268 -15.04 28.27 5.84
N LEU A 269 -14.51 29.45 5.58
CA LEU A 269 -13.38 29.66 4.67
C LEU A 269 -12.07 29.45 5.44
N TYR A 270 -11.23 28.53 4.97
CA TYR A 270 -9.88 28.27 5.47
C TYR A 270 -8.88 28.89 4.52
N ILE A 271 -7.93 29.66 5.06
CA ILE A 271 -6.95 30.41 4.28
C ILE A 271 -5.55 30.02 4.73
N ALA A 272 -4.76 29.45 3.83
CA ALA A 272 -3.35 29.14 4.07
C ALA A 272 -2.51 30.42 4.06
N SER A 273 -1.57 30.55 4.98
CA SER A 273 -0.73 31.74 5.10
C SER A 273 0.73 31.39 5.43
N ALA A 274 1.61 32.38 5.36
CA ALA A 274 3.01 32.25 5.77
C ALA A 274 3.17 31.92 7.27
N TYR A 275 2.16 32.20 8.07
CA TYR A 275 2.14 31.90 9.51
C TYR A 275 0.87 31.15 9.87
N GLY A 276 0.86 29.83 9.62
CA GLY A 276 -0.29 28.99 9.92
C GLY A 276 -1.47 29.22 8.97
N TYR A 277 -2.69 29.18 9.48
CA TYR A 277 -3.90 29.39 8.67
C TYR A 277 -4.94 30.26 9.39
N TRP A 278 -5.76 30.93 8.60
CA TRP A 278 -6.92 31.65 9.07
C TRP A 278 -8.20 30.86 8.81
N THR A 279 -9.20 31.09 9.65
CA THR A 279 -10.57 30.69 9.39
C THR A 279 -11.47 31.93 9.36
N TYR A 280 -12.45 31.91 8.46
CA TYR A 280 -13.49 32.92 8.39
C TYR A 280 -14.84 32.23 8.35
N ASP A 281 -15.60 32.35 9.45
CA ASP A 281 -17.00 31.94 9.47
C ASP A 281 -17.80 32.89 8.61
N ILE A 282 -18.38 32.39 7.52
CA ILE A 282 -19.00 33.21 6.49
C ILE A 282 -20.34 33.78 6.98
N ASP A 283 -21.09 33.01 7.75
CA ASP A 283 -22.40 33.42 8.25
C ASP A 283 -22.28 34.37 9.47
N GLN A 284 -21.32 34.10 10.37
CA GLN A 284 -21.07 34.90 11.56
C GLN A 284 -20.13 36.07 11.29
N ARG A 285 -19.41 36.07 10.16
CA ARG A 285 -18.38 37.06 9.77
C ARG A 285 -17.24 37.18 10.79
N GLN A 286 -16.85 36.05 11.40
CA GLN A 286 -15.82 36.00 12.42
C GLN A 286 -14.53 35.42 11.85
N LEU A 287 -13.39 36.08 12.16
CA LEU A 287 -12.05 35.67 11.77
C LEU A 287 -11.30 35.13 12.96
N GLU A 288 -10.59 34.02 12.76
CA GLU A 288 -9.66 33.43 13.74
C GLU A 288 -8.35 33.05 13.07
N HIS A 289 -7.23 33.24 13.79
CA HIS A 289 -5.88 32.89 13.32
C HIS A 289 -5.28 31.76 14.13
N TYR A 290 -4.86 30.70 13.43
CA TYR A 290 -4.17 29.54 13.98
C TYR A 290 -2.70 29.57 13.52
N GLU A 291 -1.88 30.35 14.23
CA GLU A 291 -0.47 30.50 13.92
C GLU A 291 0.32 29.23 14.22
N LYS A 292 0.00 28.57 15.34
CA LYS A 292 0.60 27.33 15.76
C LYS A 292 -0.36 26.17 15.56
N ILE A 293 0.19 25.05 15.14
CA ILE A 293 -0.52 23.83 14.88
C ILE A 293 -0.06 22.76 15.86
N THR A 294 -0.99 22.12 16.53
CA THR A 294 -0.71 20.97 17.42
C THR A 294 -0.60 19.68 16.59
N LEU A 295 0.52 19.00 16.70
CA LEU A 295 0.74 17.69 16.09
C LEU A 295 0.14 16.56 16.95
N THR A 296 0.01 15.38 16.37
CA THR A 296 -0.51 14.18 17.07
C THR A 296 0.35 13.75 18.25
N ASP A 297 1.64 14.08 18.25
CA ASP A 297 2.57 13.84 19.37
C ASP A 297 2.57 14.95 20.44
N GLY A 298 1.69 15.94 20.30
CA GLY A 298 1.55 17.06 21.22
C GLY A 298 2.54 18.22 20.99
N GLN A 299 3.44 18.11 20.00
CA GLN A 299 4.34 19.20 19.64
C GLN A 299 3.59 20.33 18.95
N GLU A 300 3.99 21.58 19.19
CA GLU A 300 3.52 22.73 18.43
C GLU A 300 4.42 22.99 17.23
N LEU A 301 3.83 23.21 16.07
CA LEU A 301 4.50 23.49 14.81
C LEU A 301 4.12 24.88 14.30
N LEU A 302 5.12 25.71 14.04
CA LEU A 302 5.01 26.94 13.27
C LEU A 302 5.58 26.67 11.87
N THR A 303 4.79 26.88 10.83
CA THR A 303 5.21 26.60 9.45
C THR A 303 4.41 27.41 8.43
N ASP A 304 5.06 27.70 7.31
CA ASP A 304 4.44 28.30 6.12
C ASP A 304 3.52 27.25 5.49
N MET A 305 2.33 27.68 5.11
CA MET A 305 1.34 26.84 4.43
C MET A 305 1.11 27.32 3.01
N ASN A 306 1.27 26.43 2.07
CA ASN A 306 1.09 26.70 0.65
C ASN A 306 -0.35 26.49 0.17
N CYS A 307 -1.03 25.48 0.71
CA CYS A 307 -2.38 25.14 0.29
C CYS A 307 -3.16 24.39 1.38
N ILE A 308 -4.48 24.47 1.30
CA ILE A 308 -5.44 23.72 2.11
C ILE A 308 -6.46 23.08 1.18
N GLU A 309 -6.73 21.80 1.40
CA GLU A 309 -7.74 21.04 0.64
C GLU A 309 -8.46 20.07 1.58
N PHE A 310 -9.72 19.78 1.27
CA PHE A 310 -10.49 18.78 2.02
C PHE A 310 -10.72 17.54 1.18
N ASP A 311 -10.50 16.37 1.80
CA ASP A 311 -10.86 15.13 1.16
C ASP A 311 -12.37 14.88 1.20
N ARG A 312 -12.82 13.82 0.54
CA ARG A 312 -14.25 13.45 0.48
C ARG A 312 -14.86 13.09 1.82
N GLN A 313 -14.02 12.70 2.78
CA GLN A 313 -14.44 12.34 4.13
C GLN A 313 -14.42 13.56 5.07
N GLY A 314 -13.99 14.71 4.56
CA GLY A 314 -13.89 15.98 5.29
C GLY A 314 -12.55 16.16 6.01
N GLY A 315 -11.59 15.24 5.84
CA GLY A 315 -10.25 15.40 6.39
C GLY A 315 -9.55 16.62 5.76
N MET A 316 -8.86 17.40 6.58
CA MET A 316 -8.13 18.59 6.18
C MET A 316 -6.69 18.25 5.84
N TRP A 317 -6.28 18.60 4.65
CA TRP A 317 -4.93 18.42 4.12
C TRP A 317 -4.29 19.79 3.95
N ILE A 318 -3.10 19.99 4.48
CA ILE A 318 -2.32 21.21 4.35
C ILE A 318 -0.98 20.87 3.72
N GLY A 319 -0.64 21.54 2.64
CA GLY A 319 0.70 21.52 2.06
C GLY A 319 1.57 22.60 2.69
N THR A 320 2.78 22.25 3.08
CA THR A 320 3.74 23.16 3.69
C THR A 320 4.98 23.33 2.83
N GLU A 321 5.72 24.41 3.03
CA GLU A 321 6.93 24.69 2.25
C GLU A 321 8.09 23.72 2.57
N LYS A 322 8.19 23.21 3.82
CA LYS A 322 9.36 22.41 4.25
C LYS A 322 9.05 21.18 5.07
N ARG A 323 7.79 20.97 5.47
CA ARG A 323 7.39 19.92 6.39
C ARG A 323 6.59 18.79 5.73
N GLY A 324 6.36 18.89 4.43
CA GLY A 324 5.50 17.96 3.70
C GLY A 324 4.02 18.30 3.85
N LEU A 325 3.23 17.29 4.11
CA LEU A 325 1.78 17.42 4.30
C LEU A 325 1.42 17.30 5.77
N LEU A 326 0.43 18.07 6.17
CA LEU A 326 -0.23 17.94 7.45
C LEU A 326 -1.65 17.44 7.20
N TYR A 327 -2.03 16.39 7.88
CA TYR A 327 -3.38 15.81 7.78
C TYR A 327 -4.07 15.81 9.13
N SER A 328 -5.28 16.37 9.18
CA SER A 328 -6.16 16.33 10.32
C SER A 328 -7.51 15.76 9.92
N LYS A 329 -8.01 14.81 10.69
CA LYS A 329 -9.35 14.27 10.48
C LYS A 329 -10.40 15.37 10.76
N TYR A 330 -11.44 15.37 9.94
CA TYR A 330 -12.62 16.18 10.26
C TYR A 330 -13.46 15.43 11.28
N ILE A 331 -13.25 15.74 12.54
CA ILE A 331 -14.23 15.43 13.59
C ILE A 331 -14.16 16.55 14.64
N ARG A 332 -15.29 17.13 14.94
CA ARG A 332 -15.53 17.54 16.32
C ARG A 332 -15.42 16.24 17.14
N SER A 333 -14.31 16.08 17.84
CA SER A 333 -14.19 14.91 18.71
C SER A 333 -15.39 14.95 19.66
N PRO A 334 -16.27 13.94 19.67
CA PRO A 334 -17.35 13.91 20.65
C PRO A 334 -16.80 13.60 22.05
N PHE A 335 -15.49 13.38 22.14
CA PHE A 335 -14.77 13.00 23.34
C PHE A 335 -14.03 14.20 23.91
N ASN A 336 -14.25 14.47 25.18
CA ASN A 336 -13.53 15.47 25.96
C ASN A 336 -12.60 14.75 26.93
N ALA A 337 -11.32 14.65 26.61
CA ALA A 337 -10.27 14.11 27.46
C ALA A 337 -9.66 15.26 28.28
N MET A 338 -9.91 15.27 29.57
CA MET A 338 -9.48 16.30 30.50
C MET A 338 -8.36 15.79 31.37
N THR A 339 -7.26 16.53 31.47
CA THR A 339 -6.13 16.27 32.37
C THR A 339 -6.51 16.54 33.83
N TRP A 340 -5.69 16.11 34.80
CA TRP A 340 -6.00 16.25 36.23
C TRP A 340 -5.93 17.69 36.75
N ASP A 341 -5.34 18.62 36.05
CA ASP A 341 -5.36 20.08 36.33
C ASP A 341 -6.72 20.71 35.98
N ASN A 342 -7.57 20.03 35.23
CA ASN A 342 -8.92 20.52 35.00
C ASN A 342 -9.81 20.23 36.23
N PRO A 343 -10.47 21.26 36.84
CA PRO A 343 -11.32 21.09 38.01
C PRO A 343 -12.48 20.08 37.80
N LEU A 344 -12.97 19.93 36.56
CA LEU A 344 -14.03 18.96 36.25
C LEU A 344 -13.56 17.51 36.36
N SER A 345 -12.27 17.23 36.07
CA SER A 345 -11.70 15.90 36.22
C SER A 345 -11.71 15.44 37.67
N VAL A 346 -11.28 16.31 38.55
CA VAL A 346 -11.31 16.07 40.01
C VAL A 346 -12.74 15.82 40.48
N LYS A 347 -13.66 16.72 40.10
CA LYS A 347 -15.09 16.59 40.43
C LYS A 347 -15.69 15.27 39.94
N TYR A 348 -15.41 14.87 38.72
CA TYR A 348 -15.89 13.60 38.18
C TYR A 348 -15.29 12.39 38.89
N SER A 349 -14.00 12.44 39.26
CA SER A 349 -13.36 11.39 40.03
C SER A 349 -14.01 11.23 41.41
N GLU A 350 -14.24 12.32 42.13
CA GLU A 350 -14.95 12.32 43.42
C GLU A 350 -16.38 11.76 43.30
N MET A 351 -17.10 12.08 42.20
CA MET A 351 -18.43 11.49 41.95
C MET A 351 -18.31 9.99 41.68
N MET A 352 -17.30 9.55 40.94
CA MET A 352 -17.07 8.11 40.70
C MET A 352 -16.70 7.38 41.99
N ASP A 353 -15.98 7.98 42.93
CA ASP A 353 -15.68 7.40 44.25
C ASP A 353 -16.96 7.07 45.07
N LYS A 354 -18.03 7.84 44.84
CA LYS A 354 -19.31 7.64 45.54
C LYS A 354 -20.22 6.61 44.84
N VAL A 355 -20.12 6.46 43.54
CA VAL A 355 -21.01 5.66 42.69
C VAL A 355 -20.42 4.32 42.28
N CYS A 356 -19.11 4.30 41.99
CA CYS A 356 -18.41 3.09 41.56
C CYS A 356 -18.04 2.26 42.78
N ASP A 357 -18.64 1.07 42.91
CA ASP A 357 -18.39 0.18 44.05
C ASP A 357 -17.00 -0.49 43.89
N ASN A 358 -16.06 -0.11 44.76
CA ASN A 358 -14.70 -0.67 44.77
C ASN A 358 -14.63 -2.16 45.25
N LYS A 359 -15.78 -2.82 45.48
CA LYS A 359 -15.86 -4.17 46.05
C LYS A 359 -15.55 -5.32 45.12
N LEU A 360 -15.38 -5.09 43.80
CA LEU A 360 -15.20 -6.17 42.81
C LEU A 360 -13.76 -6.51 42.45
N LEU A 361 -12.79 -6.00 43.21
CA LEU A 361 -11.40 -6.52 43.13
C LEU A 361 -11.33 -7.86 43.90
N VAL A 362 -11.96 -8.90 43.36
CA VAL A 362 -11.76 -10.27 43.84
C VAL A 362 -10.32 -10.67 43.48
N ARG A 363 -9.46 -10.61 44.50
CA ARG A 363 -8.09 -11.15 44.43
C ARG A 363 -8.17 -12.60 43.95
N GLY A 364 -7.63 -12.84 42.74
CA GLY A 364 -7.47 -14.18 42.18
C GLY A 364 -8.20 -14.46 40.86
N ASN A 365 -9.20 -13.66 40.45
CA ASN A 365 -9.87 -13.83 39.18
C ASN A 365 -9.31 -12.83 38.14
N ARG A 366 -9.09 -13.30 36.91
CA ARG A 366 -8.66 -12.49 35.75
C ARG A 366 -9.78 -11.55 35.23
N LEU A 367 -10.68 -11.12 36.13
CA LEU A 367 -11.83 -10.25 35.86
C LEU A 367 -11.51 -8.83 36.30
N ASN A 368 -11.68 -7.86 35.40
CA ASN A 368 -11.41 -6.45 35.68
C ASN A 368 -12.66 -5.67 36.11
N CYS A 369 -13.83 -6.03 35.58
CA CYS A 369 -15.09 -5.37 35.90
C CYS A 369 -16.30 -6.24 35.54
N THR A 370 -17.44 -5.95 36.16
CA THR A 370 -18.74 -6.55 35.83
C THR A 370 -19.82 -5.46 35.77
N TYR A 371 -20.80 -5.64 34.90
CA TYR A 371 -21.93 -4.72 34.77
C TYR A 371 -23.21 -5.48 34.45
N LYS A 372 -24.31 -5.16 35.15
CA LYS A 372 -25.64 -5.67 34.83
C LYS A 372 -26.40 -4.57 34.11
N ASP A 373 -26.79 -4.83 32.87
CA ASP A 373 -27.52 -3.87 32.06
C ASP A 373 -29.04 -3.86 32.36
N SER A 374 -29.75 -2.92 31.77
CA SER A 374 -31.20 -2.74 31.97
C SER A 374 -32.05 -3.93 31.49
N ARG A 375 -31.49 -4.78 30.60
CA ARG A 375 -32.13 -6.01 30.10
C ARG A 375 -31.89 -7.20 31.03
N GLY A 376 -31.12 -7.00 32.10
CA GLY A 376 -30.70 -8.04 33.01
C GLY A 376 -29.54 -8.90 32.55
N TRP A 377 -28.86 -8.53 31.45
CA TRP A 377 -27.66 -9.22 31.02
C TRP A 377 -26.49 -8.88 31.91
N ILE A 378 -25.62 -9.85 32.15
CA ILE A 378 -24.40 -9.68 32.93
C ILE A 378 -23.23 -9.59 31.96
N TRP A 379 -22.57 -8.44 31.98
CA TRP A 379 -21.37 -8.18 31.20
C TRP A 379 -20.11 -8.30 32.07
N VAL A 380 -19.10 -8.94 31.57
CA VAL A 380 -17.86 -9.22 32.29
C VAL A 380 -16.66 -8.80 31.45
N GLY A 381 -15.93 -7.83 31.96
CA GLY A 381 -14.65 -7.39 31.37
C GLY A 381 -13.48 -8.16 31.95
N SER A 382 -12.64 -8.69 31.08
CA SER A 382 -11.47 -9.49 31.45
C SER A 382 -10.21 -9.04 30.75
N LEU A 383 -9.09 -9.71 31.02
CA LEU A 383 -7.82 -9.53 30.28
C LEU A 383 -7.86 -10.14 28.87
N ASN A 384 -8.87 -10.93 28.53
CA ASN A 384 -8.93 -11.71 27.30
C ASN A 384 -10.27 -11.55 26.53
N GLY A 385 -10.93 -10.42 26.68
CA GLY A 385 -12.17 -10.08 25.97
C GLY A 385 -13.28 -9.63 26.89
N LEU A 386 -14.38 -9.24 26.25
CA LEU A 386 -15.64 -8.90 26.86
C LEU A 386 -16.59 -10.08 26.74
N TYR A 387 -17.12 -10.54 27.86
CA TYR A 387 -18.08 -11.62 27.91
C TYR A 387 -19.45 -11.09 28.31
N TYR A 388 -20.54 -11.68 27.79
CA TYR A 388 -21.87 -11.39 28.27
C TYR A 388 -22.70 -12.64 28.38
N PHE A 389 -23.55 -12.65 29.41
CA PHE A 389 -24.47 -13.73 29.78
C PHE A 389 -25.91 -13.21 29.70
N LYS A 390 -26.77 -13.94 29.05
CA LYS A 390 -28.18 -13.61 29.00
C LYS A 390 -28.92 -14.27 30.16
N PRO A 391 -30.02 -13.66 30.63
CA PRO A 391 -30.84 -14.27 31.66
C PRO A 391 -31.28 -15.71 31.32
N GLY A 392 -31.04 -16.65 32.21
CA GLY A 392 -31.40 -18.05 32.01
C GLY A 392 -30.45 -18.86 31.11
N GLN A 393 -29.38 -18.27 30.55
CA GLN A 393 -28.36 -18.99 29.79
C GLN A 393 -27.09 -19.18 30.63
N LYS A 394 -26.51 -20.39 30.57
CA LYS A 394 -25.22 -20.68 31.24
C LYS A 394 -24.00 -20.34 30.38
N ASP A 395 -24.20 -20.31 29.06
CA ASP A 395 -23.12 -20.05 28.13
C ASP A 395 -22.89 -18.56 27.95
N SER A 396 -21.64 -18.17 27.98
CA SER A 396 -21.20 -16.79 27.67
C SER A 396 -20.93 -16.61 26.19
N ILE A 397 -21.18 -15.42 25.68
CA ILE A 397 -20.76 -14.98 24.37
C ILE A 397 -19.59 -14.05 24.57
N CYS A 398 -18.47 -14.30 23.85
CA CYS A 398 -17.27 -13.48 23.93
C CYS A 398 -17.21 -12.53 22.74
N VAL A 399 -16.77 -11.29 23.00
CA VAL A 399 -16.47 -10.27 22.00
C VAL A 399 -15.00 -9.89 22.15
N LYS A 400 -14.24 -9.96 21.07
CA LYS A 400 -12.79 -9.73 21.02
C LYS A 400 -12.40 -8.82 19.84
N LYS A 401 -11.11 -8.70 19.60
CA LYS A 401 -10.56 -7.97 18.44
C LYS A 401 -11.09 -8.49 17.11
N GLU A 402 -11.27 -9.77 16.98
CA GLU A 402 -11.79 -10.44 15.79
C GLU A 402 -13.21 -9.95 15.43
N GLU A 403 -14.00 -9.57 16.44
CA GLU A 403 -15.34 -8.98 16.28
C GLU A 403 -15.32 -7.45 16.22
N GLY A 404 -14.14 -6.83 16.24
CA GLY A 404 -13.97 -5.39 16.02
C GLY A 404 -13.61 -4.56 17.25
N MET A 405 -13.31 -5.16 18.40
CA MET A 405 -12.77 -4.43 19.55
C MET A 405 -11.35 -3.95 19.29
N VAL A 406 -11.00 -2.77 19.80
CA VAL A 406 -9.66 -2.19 19.67
C VAL A 406 -8.62 -2.95 20.51
N ASN A 407 -9.03 -3.45 21.68
CA ASN A 407 -8.16 -4.22 22.59
C ASN A 407 -9.01 -5.27 23.35
N ASN A 408 -8.39 -6.40 23.72
CA ASN A 408 -9.05 -7.46 24.45
C ASN A 408 -9.06 -7.21 25.99
N VAL A 409 -8.21 -6.34 26.51
CA VAL A 409 -8.17 -6.01 27.93
C VAL A 409 -9.24 -4.97 28.24
N VAL A 410 -10.28 -5.38 28.92
CA VAL A 410 -11.46 -4.56 29.27
C VAL A 410 -11.32 -4.04 30.70
N HIS A 411 -11.50 -2.73 30.92
CA HIS A 411 -11.35 -2.07 32.21
C HIS A 411 -12.67 -1.64 32.84
N SER A 412 -13.59 -1.04 32.08
CA SER A 412 -14.91 -0.65 32.61
C SER A 412 -15.98 -0.83 31.57
N ILE A 413 -17.23 -0.96 32.02
CA ILE A 413 -18.42 -1.21 31.21
C ILE A 413 -19.56 -0.34 31.70
N ILE A 414 -20.30 0.29 30.79
CA ILE A 414 -21.46 1.09 31.14
C ILE A 414 -22.50 1.10 30.02
N GLU A 415 -23.79 1.25 30.36
CA GLU A 415 -24.92 1.33 29.44
C GLU A 415 -25.30 2.78 29.17
N ASP A 416 -25.54 3.15 27.89
CA ASP A 416 -26.04 4.46 27.51
C ASP A 416 -27.59 4.56 27.58
N GLY A 417 -28.14 5.73 27.24
CA GLY A 417 -29.59 5.99 27.24
C GLY A 417 -30.36 5.26 26.12
N LYS A 418 -29.65 4.73 25.08
CA LYS A 418 -30.25 3.92 23.99
C LYS A 418 -30.04 2.41 24.22
N HIS A 419 -29.60 2.02 25.40
CA HIS A 419 -29.27 0.63 25.78
C HIS A 419 -28.13 0.01 25.01
N ASN A 420 -27.19 0.83 24.46
CA ASN A 420 -25.92 0.36 23.93
C ASN A 420 -24.88 0.26 25.05
N MET A 421 -23.88 -0.58 24.85
CA MET A 421 -22.83 -0.78 25.85
C MET A 421 -21.59 0.00 25.46
N TRP A 422 -20.97 0.67 26.42
CA TRP A 422 -19.71 1.36 26.27
C TRP A 422 -18.65 0.73 27.15
N VAL A 423 -17.51 0.42 26.56
CA VAL A 423 -16.46 -0.38 27.19
C VAL A 423 -15.13 0.34 27.06
N SER A 424 -14.44 0.55 28.14
CA SER A 424 -13.06 1.04 28.12
C SER A 424 -12.06 -0.11 28.09
N THR A 425 -10.97 0.08 27.38
CA THR A 425 -9.92 -0.94 27.15
C THR A 425 -8.52 -0.36 27.43
N SER A 426 -7.46 -1.17 27.37
CA SER A 426 -6.08 -0.69 27.48
C SER A 426 -5.63 0.19 26.33
N ASN A 427 -6.43 0.32 25.27
CA ASN A 427 -6.13 1.18 24.13
C ASN A 427 -7.42 1.68 23.49
N GLY A 428 -8.02 2.70 24.12
CA GLY A 428 -9.26 3.30 23.62
C GLY A 428 -10.53 2.71 24.21
N ILE A 429 -11.68 3.11 23.64
CA ILE A 429 -13.02 2.69 24.06
C ILE A 429 -13.79 2.04 22.93
N VAL A 430 -14.82 1.28 23.30
CA VAL A 430 -15.66 0.53 22.34
C VAL A 430 -17.12 0.77 22.64
N GLY A 431 -17.89 1.18 21.63
CA GLY A 431 -19.34 1.24 21.66
C GLY A 431 -19.96 0.01 20.99
N LEU A 432 -20.82 -0.68 21.68
CA LEU A 432 -21.50 -1.91 21.25
C LEU A 432 -22.99 -1.68 21.08
N VAL A 433 -23.50 -1.83 19.87
CA VAL A 433 -24.93 -1.76 19.59
C VAL A 433 -25.54 -3.13 19.78
N VAL A 434 -26.55 -3.21 20.65
CA VAL A 434 -27.28 -4.45 20.97
C VAL A 434 -28.68 -4.37 20.38
N LYS A 435 -28.99 -5.20 19.38
CA LYS A 435 -30.31 -5.32 18.73
C LYS A 435 -30.73 -6.80 18.67
N ASN A 436 -32.03 -7.06 18.83
CA ASN A 436 -32.59 -8.43 18.71
C ASN A 436 -31.85 -9.48 19.54
N GLY A 437 -31.45 -9.12 20.74
CA GLY A 437 -30.74 -10.02 21.64
C GLY A 437 -29.30 -10.40 21.21
N LYS A 438 -28.64 -9.64 20.36
CA LYS A 438 -27.25 -9.87 19.95
C LYS A 438 -26.48 -8.54 19.83
N VAL A 439 -25.18 -8.60 20.05
CA VAL A 439 -24.29 -7.50 19.63
C VAL A 439 -24.28 -7.51 18.11
N THR A 440 -24.83 -6.47 17.52
CA THR A 440 -24.96 -6.35 16.05
C THR A 440 -23.88 -5.46 15.45
N PHE A 441 -23.21 -4.67 16.30
CA PHE A 441 -22.29 -3.65 15.84
C PHE A 441 -21.26 -3.31 16.93
N VAL A 442 -20.00 -3.21 16.53
CA VAL A 442 -18.88 -2.85 17.40
C VAL A 442 -18.18 -1.66 16.78
N ASN A 443 -18.09 -0.55 17.50
CA ASN A 443 -17.43 0.66 17.06
C ASN A 443 -16.31 1.03 18.04
N SER A 444 -15.09 1.03 17.56
CA SER A 444 -13.90 1.32 18.36
C SER A 444 -13.40 2.74 18.14
N PHE A 445 -12.98 3.38 19.22
CA PHE A 445 -12.44 4.75 19.24
C PHE A 445 -11.07 4.75 19.92
N ILE A 446 -10.10 5.39 19.29
CA ILE A 446 -8.72 5.43 19.73
C ILE A 446 -8.22 6.87 19.87
N GLU A 447 -6.96 7.07 20.21
CA GLU A 447 -6.35 8.38 20.39
C GLU A 447 -6.63 9.35 19.23
N SER A 448 -6.57 8.87 18.01
CA SER A 448 -6.88 9.70 16.83
C SER A 448 -8.35 10.15 16.74
N ASP A 449 -9.24 9.61 17.58
CA ASP A 449 -10.64 10.04 17.73
C ASP A 449 -10.82 10.99 18.92
N GLY A 450 -9.75 11.29 19.68
CA GLY A 450 -9.75 12.12 20.88
C GLY A 450 -9.92 11.34 22.19
N VAL A 451 -9.75 10.03 22.14
CA VAL A 451 -9.76 9.16 23.34
C VAL A 451 -8.35 9.06 23.89
N PRO A 452 -8.10 9.09 25.23
CA PRO A 452 -6.78 8.90 25.81
C PRO A 452 -6.10 7.62 25.31
N ALA A 453 -4.78 7.71 25.02
CA ALA A 453 -3.98 6.57 24.56
C ALA A 453 -3.60 5.60 25.68
N GLU A 454 -3.63 6.06 26.92
CA GLU A 454 -3.31 5.26 28.08
C GLU A 454 -4.44 4.30 28.48
N ALA A 455 -4.16 3.38 29.38
CA ALA A 455 -5.10 2.45 29.93
C ALA A 455 -6.13 3.13 30.85
N PHE A 456 -7.35 2.62 30.84
CA PHE A 456 -8.41 3.06 31.74
C PHE A 456 -8.34 2.33 33.09
N VAL A 457 -8.95 2.93 34.11
CA VAL A 457 -9.01 2.36 35.47
C VAL A 457 -10.18 1.37 35.56
N ASN A 458 -9.92 0.22 36.19
CA ASN A 458 -10.91 -0.85 36.34
C ASN A 458 -12.18 -0.40 37.09
N GLY A 459 -13.34 -0.64 36.49
CA GLY A 459 -14.67 -0.35 37.11
C GLY A 459 -14.99 1.15 37.23
N ARG A 460 -14.17 2.04 36.71
CA ARG A 460 -14.33 3.49 36.83
C ARG A 460 -15.02 4.07 35.59
N ALA A 461 -16.34 3.90 35.57
CA ALA A 461 -17.22 4.51 34.57
C ALA A 461 -18.54 4.89 35.20
N MET A 462 -19.11 6.06 34.88
CA MET A 462 -20.43 6.50 35.33
C MET A 462 -21.17 7.20 34.21
N ARG A 463 -22.51 7.27 34.33
CA ARG A 463 -23.40 8.04 33.47
C ARG A 463 -24.06 9.15 34.26
N LEU A 464 -23.98 10.35 33.75
CA LEU A 464 -24.63 11.52 34.32
C LEU A 464 -26.13 11.60 33.90
N ASN A 465 -26.88 12.45 34.56
CA ASN A 465 -28.32 12.61 34.31
C ASN A 465 -28.64 13.13 32.91
N ASP A 466 -27.73 13.90 32.30
CA ASP A 466 -27.85 14.42 30.94
C ASP A 466 -27.47 13.39 29.85
N GLY A 467 -27.14 12.16 30.25
CA GLY A 467 -26.70 11.08 29.38
C GLY A 467 -25.19 11.07 29.07
N THR A 468 -24.41 12.01 29.58
CA THR A 468 -22.95 12.03 29.45
C THR A 468 -22.35 10.83 30.19
N ILE A 469 -21.51 10.08 29.50
CA ILE A 469 -20.67 9.01 30.06
C ILE A 469 -19.31 9.60 30.43
N VAL A 470 -18.84 9.25 31.61
CA VAL A 470 -17.53 9.64 32.15
C VAL A 470 -16.76 8.36 32.48
N MET A 471 -15.53 8.26 31.98
CA MET A 471 -14.61 7.14 32.21
C MET A 471 -13.25 7.67 32.67
N GLN A 472 -12.66 7.04 33.68
CA GLN A 472 -11.35 7.44 34.20
C GLN A 472 -10.23 6.64 33.52
N ALA A 473 -9.27 7.35 32.95
CA ALA A 473 -7.98 6.84 32.50
C ALA A 473 -6.89 7.18 33.52
N LEU A 474 -5.65 6.83 33.28
CA LEU A 474 -4.55 7.07 34.23
C LEU A 474 -4.25 8.56 34.37
N ASP A 475 -4.08 9.27 33.27
CA ASP A 475 -3.68 10.68 33.26
C ASP A 475 -4.83 11.62 32.85
N HIS A 476 -5.99 11.07 32.45
CA HIS A 476 -7.13 11.84 31.97
C HIS A 476 -8.47 11.31 32.54
N VAL A 477 -9.47 12.18 32.51
CA VAL A 477 -10.87 11.81 32.63
C VAL A 477 -11.54 12.07 31.30
N LEU A 478 -12.11 11.03 30.70
CA LEU A 478 -12.82 11.09 29.44
C LEU A 478 -14.30 11.31 29.67
N ALA A 479 -14.89 12.36 29.10
CA ALA A 479 -16.34 12.63 29.11
C ALA A 479 -16.87 12.73 27.68
N PHE A 480 -18.01 12.09 27.39
CA PHE A 480 -18.67 12.17 26.09
C PHE A 480 -20.16 11.85 26.22
N ASN A 481 -20.95 12.37 25.28
CA ASN A 481 -22.40 12.07 25.27
C ASN A 481 -22.76 11.22 24.04
N PRO A 482 -23.03 9.91 24.22
CA PRO A 482 -23.39 9.02 23.12
C PRO A 482 -24.62 9.44 22.33
N MET A 483 -25.56 10.16 22.97
CA MET A 483 -26.80 10.62 22.34
C MET A 483 -26.57 11.70 21.28
N LYS A 484 -25.46 12.46 21.39
CA LYS A 484 -25.02 13.48 20.43
C LYS A 484 -24.12 12.91 19.32
N MET A 485 -23.81 11.61 19.37
CA MET A 485 -22.93 10.95 18.40
C MET A 485 -23.76 10.31 17.28
N SER A 486 -23.80 10.94 16.10
CA SER A 486 -24.45 10.36 14.90
C SER A 486 -23.72 9.10 14.38
N ILE A 487 -22.50 8.89 14.81
CA ILE A 487 -21.61 7.79 14.38
C ILE A 487 -22.13 6.40 14.74
N MET A 488 -22.95 6.29 15.78
CA MET A 488 -23.55 5.02 16.21
C MET A 488 -24.75 4.58 15.35
N GLU A 489 -25.30 5.45 14.52
CA GLU A 489 -26.50 5.14 13.72
C GLU A 489 -26.18 4.54 12.35
N GLY A 490 -24.88 4.37 12.03
CA GLY A 490 -24.47 3.67 10.81
C GLY A 490 -24.81 4.42 9.54
N ASN A 491 -24.60 5.73 9.50
CA ASN A 491 -24.54 6.47 8.25
C ASN A 491 -23.45 5.80 7.41
N ASP A 492 -23.89 5.08 6.39
CA ASP A 492 -23.08 4.19 5.58
C ASP A 492 -22.06 4.99 4.79
N VAL A 493 -20.88 5.18 5.38
CA VAL A 493 -19.70 5.53 4.57
C VAL A 493 -19.44 4.32 3.67
N LEU A 494 -19.91 4.42 2.44
CA LEU A 494 -19.74 3.38 1.45
C LEU A 494 -18.25 3.29 1.08
N LEU A 495 -17.60 2.26 1.54
CA LEU A 495 -16.20 1.99 1.19
C LEU A 495 -16.13 1.20 -0.11
N HIS A 496 -15.54 1.81 -1.13
CA HIS A 496 -15.28 1.16 -2.42
C HIS A 496 -13.78 0.83 -2.52
N PRO A 497 -13.39 -0.46 -2.48
CA PRO A 497 -12.00 -0.82 -2.70
C PRO A 497 -11.52 -0.32 -4.07
N LYS A 498 -10.29 0.19 -4.12
CA LYS A 498 -9.60 0.58 -5.36
C LYS A 498 -8.36 -0.28 -5.50
N PHE A 499 -8.10 -0.77 -6.69
CA PHE A 499 -6.85 -1.43 -7.01
C PHE A 499 -5.78 -0.34 -7.18
N VAL A 500 -4.79 -0.27 -6.27
CA VAL A 500 -3.85 0.87 -6.21
C VAL A 500 -2.43 0.51 -6.57
N LYS A 501 -2.01 -0.76 -6.41
CA LYS A 501 -0.66 -1.19 -6.72
C LYS A 501 -0.61 -2.63 -7.18
N LEU A 502 0.22 -2.90 -8.18
CA LEU A 502 0.54 -4.22 -8.70
C LEU A 502 2.05 -4.45 -8.61
N GLN A 503 2.43 -5.62 -8.14
CA GLN A 503 3.79 -6.14 -8.29
C GLN A 503 3.74 -7.46 -9.04
N VAL A 504 4.67 -7.66 -9.95
CA VAL A 504 4.84 -8.91 -10.70
C VAL A 504 6.28 -9.38 -10.49
N ASN A 505 6.46 -10.59 -9.97
CA ASN A 505 7.76 -11.15 -9.61
C ASN A 505 8.63 -10.17 -8.77
N GLY A 506 7.99 -9.43 -7.83
CA GLY A 506 8.64 -8.45 -6.97
C GLY A 506 8.85 -7.06 -7.58
N THR A 507 8.66 -6.89 -8.90
CA THR A 507 8.80 -5.60 -9.59
C THR A 507 7.50 -4.80 -9.50
N ASN A 508 7.57 -3.53 -9.11
CA ASN A 508 6.43 -2.61 -9.14
C ASN A 508 6.03 -2.30 -10.58
N ILE A 509 4.74 -2.40 -10.87
CA ILE A 509 4.18 -2.14 -12.20
C ILE A 509 3.52 -0.77 -12.24
N TYR A 510 3.88 0.00 -13.26
CA TYR A 510 3.26 1.26 -13.66
C TYR A 510 2.90 1.15 -15.15
N ALA A 511 2.12 2.09 -15.66
CA ALA A 511 1.86 2.14 -17.11
C ALA A 511 3.19 2.26 -17.88
N GLY A 512 3.36 1.42 -18.90
CA GLY A 512 4.59 1.35 -19.69
C GLY A 512 5.73 0.52 -19.08
N THR A 513 5.57 -0.04 -17.86
CA THR A 513 6.59 -0.91 -17.27
C THR A 513 6.80 -2.14 -18.12
N GLN A 514 8.07 -2.39 -18.47
CA GLN A 514 8.49 -3.57 -19.21
C GLN A 514 9.10 -4.63 -18.30
N ILE A 515 8.69 -5.88 -18.47
CA ILE A 515 9.32 -7.06 -17.89
C ILE A 515 9.60 -8.03 -19.04
N ASP A 516 10.82 -8.50 -19.15
CA ASP A 516 11.28 -9.40 -20.23
C ASP A 516 10.99 -8.86 -21.64
N GLY A 517 11.14 -7.54 -21.83
CA GLY A 517 10.91 -6.84 -23.11
C GLY A 517 9.42 -6.65 -23.49
N ARG A 518 8.49 -7.00 -22.60
CA ARG A 518 7.04 -6.83 -22.80
C ARG A 518 6.48 -5.78 -21.85
N VAL A 519 5.69 -4.86 -22.37
CA VAL A 519 4.89 -3.94 -21.56
C VAL A 519 3.78 -4.73 -20.86
N VAL A 520 3.75 -4.65 -19.52
CA VAL A 520 2.76 -5.35 -18.70
C VAL A 520 1.38 -4.70 -18.83
N THR A 521 1.33 -3.39 -18.80
CA THR A 521 0.12 -2.58 -18.98
C THR A 521 0.47 -1.20 -19.53
N ASP A 522 -0.41 -0.66 -20.35
CA ASP A 522 -0.39 0.73 -20.85
C ASP A 522 -1.27 1.69 -20.02
N LYS A 523 -2.00 1.15 -19.03
CA LYS A 523 -2.95 1.91 -18.21
C LYS A 523 -2.45 1.98 -16.75
N ALA A 524 -2.87 3.04 -16.08
CA ALA A 524 -2.70 3.15 -14.63
C ALA A 524 -3.35 1.98 -13.89
N ILE A 525 -2.73 1.52 -12.82
CA ILE A 525 -3.21 0.37 -12.03
C ILE A 525 -4.64 0.57 -11.53
N SER A 526 -5.01 1.80 -11.18
CA SER A 526 -6.36 2.16 -10.73
C SER A 526 -7.46 1.99 -11.78
N ARG A 527 -7.08 1.84 -13.06
CA ARG A 527 -7.97 1.64 -14.22
C ARG A 527 -7.89 0.21 -14.77
N LEU A 528 -7.07 -0.65 -14.17
CA LEU A 528 -6.80 -1.98 -14.67
C LEU A 528 -7.79 -3.00 -14.09
N ASN A 529 -8.55 -3.64 -14.97
CA ASN A 529 -9.48 -4.70 -14.58
C ASN A 529 -9.04 -6.09 -15.06
N ILE A 530 -8.11 -6.14 -16.02
CA ILE A 530 -7.60 -7.38 -16.60
C ILE A 530 -6.07 -7.29 -16.62
N ILE A 531 -5.43 -8.33 -16.11
CA ILE A 531 -3.97 -8.51 -16.08
C ILE A 531 -3.66 -9.78 -16.86
N GLU A 532 -2.92 -9.66 -17.95
CA GLU A 532 -2.48 -10.79 -18.75
C GLU A 532 -0.96 -10.97 -18.63
N LEU A 533 -0.54 -12.11 -18.14
CA LEU A 533 0.87 -12.40 -17.89
C LEU A 533 1.28 -13.74 -18.51
N PRO A 534 2.53 -13.89 -18.94
CA PRO A 534 3.08 -15.18 -19.33
C PRO A 534 3.27 -16.07 -18.09
N SER A 535 3.42 -17.37 -18.31
CA SER A 535 3.61 -18.35 -17.23
C SER A 535 4.88 -18.13 -16.39
N THR A 536 5.87 -17.39 -16.89
CA THR A 536 7.09 -16.99 -16.16
C THR A 536 6.84 -15.87 -15.15
N GLN A 537 5.76 -15.13 -15.31
CA GLN A 537 5.37 -13.99 -14.47
C GLN A 537 4.15 -14.36 -13.63
N ASN A 538 4.27 -15.38 -12.79
CA ASN A 538 3.17 -16.01 -12.09
C ASN A 538 3.07 -15.70 -10.60
N SER A 539 3.90 -14.81 -10.10
CA SER A 539 3.89 -14.36 -8.72
C SER A 539 3.52 -12.89 -8.65
N LEU A 540 2.33 -12.61 -8.10
CA LEU A 540 1.76 -11.27 -8.04
C LEU A 540 1.52 -10.84 -6.60
N SER A 541 1.57 -9.53 -6.37
CA SER A 541 1.03 -8.90 -5.18
C SER A 541 0.11 -7.76 -5.61
N LEU A 542 -1.16 -7.88 -5.23
CA LEU A 542 -2.17 -6.86 -5.49
C LEU A 542 -2.46 -6.10 -4.22
N LYS A 543 -2.49 -4.76 -4.30
CA LYS A 543 -2.88 -3.92 -3.17
C LYS A 543 -4.18 -3.20 -3.45
N PHE A 544 -5.09 -3.25 -2.48
CA PHE A 544 -6.38 -2.56 -2.54
C PHE A 544 -6.48 -1.57 -1.39
N SER A 545 -6.91 -0.36 -1.71
CA SER A 545 -7.19 0.72 -0.76
C SER A 545 -8.65 1.14 -0.86
N THR A 546 -9.27 1.44 0.26
CA THR A 546 -10.58 2.09 0.29
C THR A 546 -10.47 3.61 0.32
N LEU A 547 -9.23 4.14 0.41
CA LEU A 547 -8.97 5.56 0.63
C LEU A 547 -9.71 6.07 1.89
N ASN A 548 -9.81 5.22 2.89
CA ASN A 548 -10.40 5.56 4.19
C ASN A 548 -9.35 6.27 5.05
N TYR A 549 -9.19 7.58 4.82
CA TYR A 549 -8.23 8.39 5.60
C TYR A 549 -8.73 8.63 7.03
N PHE A 550 -10.03 8.54 7.21
CA PHE A 550 -10.71 8.83 8.47
C PHE A 550 -10.47 7.77 9.54
N ARG A 551 -10.73 6.48 9.22
CA ARG A 551 -10.58 5.34 10.12
C ARG A 551 -9.96 4.15 9.42
N PRO A 552 -8.71 4.24 9.00
CA PRO A 552 -8.08 3.18 8.19
C PRO A 552 -8.08 1.82 8.89
N ILE A 553 -7.79 1.78 10.20
CA ILE A 553 -7.74 0.54 11.00
C ILE A 553 -9.10 -0.16 11.08
N GLN A 554 -10.21 0.59 10.96
CA GLN A 554 -11.58 0.04 10.98
C GLN A 554 -12.07 -0.37 9.58
N THR A 555 -11.16 -0.58 8.64
CA THR A 555 -11.51 -1.10 7.33
C THR A 555 -11.52 -2.63 7.37
N TYR A 556 -12.68 -3.20 7.12
CA TYR A 556 -12.87 -4.65 6.96
C TYR A 556 -12.92 -4.98 5.49
N TYR A 557 -12.24 -6.03 5.10
CA TYR A 557 -12.27 -6.58 3.76
C TYR A 557 -12.87 -7.97 3.76
N ARG A 558 -13.51 -8.33 2.67
CA ARG A 558 -13.65 -9.73 2.28
C ARG A 558 -13.18 -9.90 0.85
N TYR A 559 -12.52 -10.99 0.59
CA TYR A 559 -12.08 -11.33 -0.75
C TYR A 559 -12.32 -12.80 -1.07
N LYS A 560 -12.39 -13.11 -2.34
CA LYS A 560 -12.29 -14.47 -2.89
C LYS A 560 -11.50 -14.41 -4.19
N VAL A 561 -10.87 -15.51 -4.53
CA VAL A 561 -10.09 -15.67 -5.77
C VAL A 561 -10.60 -16.92 -6.47
N SER A 562 -11.55 -16.75 -7.39
CA SER A 562 -12.09 -17.86 -8.16
C SER A 562 -10.98 -18.52 -9.00
N GLY A 563 -10.88 -19.82 -8.93
CA GLY A 563 -9.76 -20.60 -9.48
C GLY A 563 -8.69 -20.98 -8.45
N LEU A 564 -8.71 -20.39 -7.24
CA LEU A 564 -7.86 -20.79 -6.10
C LEU A 564 -8.71 -21.09 -4.86
N GLN A 565 -9.60 -20.17 -4.51
CA GLN A 565 -10.44 -20.26 -3.33
C GLN A 565 -11.76 -19.56 -3.59
N ASP A 566 -12.84 -20.30 -3.70
CA ASP A 566 -14.18 -19.79 -4.00
C ASP A 566 -14.95 -19.30 -2.77
N LYS A 567 -14.42 -19.51 -1.57
CA LYS A 567 -15.03 -19.03 -0.32
C LYS A 567 -14.56 -17.62 0.01
N TRP A 568 -15.47 -16.78 0.51
CA TRP A 568 -15.12 -15.47 1.02
C TRP A 568 -14.27 -15.57 2.30
N VAL A 569 -13.14 -14.89 2.30
CA VAL A 569 -12.26 -14.72 3.46
C VAL A 569 -12.45 -13.31 3.99
N MET A 570 -12.75 -13.17 5.28
CA MET A 570 -12.86 -11.87 5.94
C MET A 570 -11.54 -11.51 6.62
N LEU A 571 -11.08 -10.28 6.41
CA LEU A 571 -9.86 -9.72 6.96
C LEU A 571 -10.09 -8.32 7.54
N SER A 572 -9.36 -8.02 8.59
CA SER A 572 -9.21 -6.68 9.16
C SER A 572 -7.75 -6.50 9.61
N TYR A 573 -7.38 -5.31 10.00
CA TYR A 573 -6.05 -5.06 10.59
C TYR A 573 -5.72 -6.05 11.72
N TYR A 574 -6.71 -6.40 12.55
CA TYR A 574 -6.51 -7.22 13.75
C TYR A 574 -6.39 -8.73 13.50
N ASN A 575 -6.99 -9.26 12.42
CA ASN A 575 -7.04 -10.71 12.17
C ASN A 575 -6.30 -11.16 10.89
N SER A 576 -5.75 -10.23 10.12
CA SER A 576 -5.18 -10.51 8.79
C SER A 576 -3.74 -11.05 8.80
N LYS A 577 -3.09 -11.15 9.95
CA LYS A 577 -1.66 -11.52 10.05
C LYS A 577 -0.76 -10.68 9.12
N GLY A 578 -1.06 -9.38 9.00
CA GLY A 578 -0.31 -8.43 8.17
C GLY A 578 -0.81 -8.26 6.73
N LEU A 579 -1.84 -8.99 6.30
CA LEU A 579 -2.44 -8.75 4.98
C LEU A 579 -3.24 -7.45 4.91
N VAL A 580 -3.72 -6.93 6.03
CA VAL A 580 -4.28 -5.57 6.12
C VAL A 580 -3.38 -4.77 7.06
N ASP A 581 -2.82 -3.67 6.57
CA ASP A 581 -1.91 -2.83 7.33
C ASP A 581 -2.65 -1.77 8.18
N LYS A 582 -1.90 -1.02 9.00
CA LYS A 582 -2.44 0.05 9.85
C LYS A 582 -3.08 1.22 9.08
N TYR A 583 -2.83 1.31 7.80
CA TYR A 583 -3.43 2.29 6.89
C TYR A 583 -4.69 1.77 6.19
N GLY A 584 -5.15 0.57 6.56
CA GLY A 584 -6.32 -0.06 5.95
C GLY A 584 -6.11 -0.51 4.51
N ILE A 585 -4.90 -0.83 4.11
CA ILE A 585 -4.58 -1.36 2.79
C ILE A 585 -4.57 -2.88 2.83
N LEU A 586 -5.30 -3.50 1.92
CA LEU A 586 -5.26 -4.96 1.73
C LEU A 586 -4.12 -5.33 0.79
N HIS A 587 -3.19 -6.15 1.27
CA HIS A 587 -2.09 -6.76 0.52
C HIS A 587 -2.47 -8.19 0.20
N LEU A 588 -2.70 -8.49 -1.07
CA LEU A 588 -3.11 -9.82 -1.52
C LEU A 588 -2.00 -10.46 -2.35
N PRO A 589 -1.16 -11.33 -1.77
CA PRO A 589 -0.16 -12.08 -2.51
C PRO A 589 -0.82 -13.27 -3.23
N LEU A 590 -0.52 -13.42 -4.50
CA LEU A 590 -0.90 -14.55 -5.35
C LEU A 590 0.38 -15.15 -5.92
N LEU A 591 0.89 -16.19 -5.30
CA LEU A 591 2.20 -16.75 -5.59
C LEU A 591 2.10 -18.06 -6.36
N GLY A 592 2.95 -18.23 -7.39
CA GLY A 592 3.08 -19.48 -8.12
C GLY A 592 1.81 -19.89 -8.86
N LEU A 593 1.08 -18.93 -9.45
CA LEU A 593 -0.15 -19.20 -10.18
C LEU A 593 0.11 -20.14 -11.36
N LYS A 594 -0.72 -21.16 -11.52
CA LYS A 594 -0.72 -22.02 -12.71
C LYS A 594 -1.33 -21.28 -13.89
N PRO A 595 -1.02 -21.66 -15.15
CA PRO A 595 -1.75 -21.12 -16.30
C PRO A 595 -3.26 -21.29 -16.13
N GLY A 596 -4.00 -20.20 -16.38
CA GLY A 596 -5.45 -20.18 -16.18
C GLY A 596 -5.98 -18.78 -15.93
N LYS A 597 -7.30 -18.70 -15.72
CA LYS A 597 -8.03 -17.46 -15.40
C LYS A 597 -8.42 -17.45 -13.94
N TYR A 598 -8.04 -16.40 -13.24
CA TYR A 598 -8.37 -16.15 -11.84
C TYR A 598 -9.19 -14.87 -11.74
N VAL A 599 -10.25 -14.88 -10.96
CA VAL A 599 -11.06 -13.69 -10.71
C VAL A 599 -10.94 -13.31 -9.25
N VAL A 600 -10.24 -12.20 -9.00
CA VAL A 600 -10.09 -11.62 -7.67
C VAL A 600 -11.27 -10.69 -7.42
N GLU A 601 -12.09 -10.99 -6.44
CA GLU A 601 -13.21 -10.16 -6.01
C GLU A 601 -12.93 -9.64 -4.59
N VAL A 602 -13.03 -8.32 -4.41
CA VAL A 602 -12.76 -7.64 -3.15
C VAL A 602 -13.92 -6.73 -2.79
N GLN A 603 -14.40 -6.82 -1.58
CA GLN A 603 -15.34 -5.87 -0.98
C GLN A 603 -14.76 -5.29 0.30
N ALA A 604 -15.21 -4.09 0.66
CA ALA A 604 -14.84 -3.46 1.90
C ALA A 604 -16.05 -2.90 2.65
N SER A 605 -15.91 -2.77 3.95
CA SER A 605 -16.91 -2.16 4.82
C SER A 605 -16.23 -1.54 6.03
N MET A 606 -16.86 -0.57 6.66
CA MET A 606 -16.46 -0.10 8.00
C MET A 606 -16.94 -1.04 9.12
N TYR A 607 -17.77 -2.03 8.80
CA TYR A 607 -18.42 -2.87 9.78
C TYR A 607 -18.35 -4.35 9.41
N PRO A 608 -17.96 -5.24 10.33
CA PRO A 608 -17.89 -6.65 10.04
C PRO A 608 -19.28 -7.20 9.66
N GLY A 609 -19.34 -7.93 8.55
CA GLY A 609 -20.57 -8.59 8.09
C GLY A 609 -21.57 -7.72 7.31
N LYS A 610 -21.35 -6.41 7.18
CA LYS A 610 -22.22 -5.50 6.43
C LYS A 610 -21.58 -5.13 5.08
N TRP A 611 -21.93 -5.84 4.01
CA TRP A 611 -21.34 -5.70 2.67
C TRP A 611 -22.34 -5.06 1.69
N THR A 612 -22.39 -3.74 1.66
CA THR A 612 -23.39 -2.96 0.89
C THR A 612 -22.90 -2.58 -0.51
N THR A 613 -21.58 -2.52 -0.72
CA THR A 613 -21.01 -2.14 -2.02
C THR A 613 -20.79 -3.36 -2.92
N PRO A 614 -20.91 -3.25 -4.25
CA PRO A 614 -20.57 -4.34 -5.15
C PRO A 614 -19.07 -4.67 -5.07
N PRO A 615 -18.67 -5.93 -5.31
CA PRO A 615 -17.26 -6.31 -5.31
C PRO A 615 -16.51 -5.67 -6.47
N VAL A 616 -15.32 -5.18 -6.19
CA VAL A 616 -14.34 -4.84 -7.23
C VAL A 616 -13.74 -6.13 -7.76
N LYS A 617 -13.69 -6.26 -9.09
CA LYS A 617 -13.21 -7.46 -9.77
C LYS A 617 -11.95 -7.14 -10.57
N VAL A 618 -10.92 -7.94 -10.35
CA VAL A 618 -9.69 -7.93 -11.15
C VAL A 618 -9.48 -9.34 -11.71
N ILE A 619 -9.37 -9.44 -13.00
CA ILE A 619 -9.16 -10.70 -13.73
C ILE A 619 -7.67 -10.85 -13.97
N VAL A 620 -7.09 -11.94 -13.49
CA VAL A 620 -5.70 -12.31 -13.75
C VAL A 620 -5.70 -13.52 -14.67
N MET A 621 -5.07 -13.37 -15.83
CA MET A 621 -4.90 -14.43 -16.82
C MET A 621 -3.42 -14.78 -16.94
N ILE A 622 -3.05 -15.97 -16.51
CA ILE A 622 -1.72 -16.53 -16.74
C ILE A 622 -1.77 -17.36 -18.00
N LYS A 623 -1.07 -16.92 -19.03
CA LYS A 623 -1.01 -17.61 -20.32
C LYS A 623 -0.20 -18.89 -20.20
N GLU A 624 -0.62 -19.89 -20.92
CA GLU A 624 0.19 -21.12 -21.03
C GLU A 624 1.53 -20.83 -21.72
N PRO A 625 2.59 -21.57 -21.33
CA PRO A 625 3.87 -21.48 -22.04
C PRO A 625 3.65 -21.83 -23.52
N TRP A 626 4.36 -21.15 -24.42
CA TRP A 626 4.23 -21.34 -25.87
C TRP A 626 4.42 -22.78 -26.31
N TRP A 627 5.24 -23.57 -25.57
CA TRP A 627 5.45 -25.00 -25.87
C TRP A 627 4.27 -25.92 -25.49
N ARG A 628 3.30 -25.39 -24.75
CA ARG A 628 2.09 -26.11 -24.32
C ARG A 628 0.86 -25.72 -25.12
N THR A 629 1.03 -24.83 -26.12
CA THR A 629 -0.07 -24.47 -27.02
C THR A 629 -0.53 -25.68 -27.82
N THR A 630 -1.84 -25.85 -27.96
CA THR A 630 -2.45 -26.99 -28.66
C THR A 630 -1.82 -27.23 -30.04
N GLY A 631 -1.49 -26.15 -30.78
CA GLY A 631 -0.80 -26.27 -32.07
C GLY A 631 0.58 -26.92 -32.00
N LEU A 632 1.40 -26.54 -31.00
CA LEU A 632 2.73 -27.11 -30.83
C LEU A 632 2.70 -28.52 -30.27
N THR A 633 1.75 -28.83 -29.35
CA THR A 633 1.53 -30.19 -28.86
C THR A 633 1.09 -31.13 -29.97
N PHE A 634 0.21 -30.67 -30.89
CA PHE A 634 -0.13 -31.45 -32.10
C PHE A 634 1.06 -31.61 -33.03
N LEU A 635 1.88 -30.56 -33.21
CA LEU A 635 3.07 -30.63 -34.08
C LEU A 635 4.13 -31.58 -33.50
N VAL A 636 4.42 -31.46 -32.20
CA VAL A 636 5.37 -32.37 -31.49
C VAL A 636 4.83 -33.81 -31.46
N SER A 637 3.52 -33.97 -31.19
CA SER A 637 2.88 -35.28 -31.24
C SER A 637 2.88 -35.86 -32.65
N GLY A 638 2.67 -35.06 -33.67
CA GLY A 638 2.78 -35.40 -35.08
C GLY A 638 4.19 -35.80 -35.49
N ILE A 639 5.20 -35.03 -35.05
CA ILE A 639 6.62 -35.39 -35.25
C ILE A 639 6.96 -36.71 -34.52
N PHE A 640 6.47 -36.87 -33.28
CA PHE A 640 6.70 -38.06 -32.51
C PHE A 640 6.03 -39.29 -33.14
N LEU A 641 4.80 -39.10 -33.63
CA LEU A 641 4.10 -40.15 -34.40
C LEU A 641 4.80 -40.43 -35.72
N PHE A 642 5.28 -39.42 -36.41
CA PHE A 642 6.09 -39.58 -37.64
C PHE A 642 7.38 -40.34 -37.37
N LEU A 643 8.10 -39.99 -36.27
CA LEU A 643 9.31 -40.71 -35.85
C LEU A 643 9.04 -42.16 -35.45
N ILE A 644 7.88 -42.45 -34.82
CA ILE A 644 7.46 -43.82 -34.50
C ILE A 644 7.18 -44.60 -35.80
N ILE A 645 6.40 -44.00 -36.71
CA ILE A 645 6.10 -44.62 -38.04
C ILE A 645 7.40 -44.80 -38.81
N TRP A 646 8.27 -43.78 -38.86
CA TRP A 646 9.57 -43.86 -39.51
C TRP A 646 10.46 -44.98 -38.88
N ASN A 647 10.52 -45.06 -37.58
CA ASN A 647 11.20 -46.16 -36.90
C ASN A 647 10.59 -47.52 -37.22
N ILE A 648 9.24 -47.64 -37.26
CA ILE A 648 8.57 -48.88 -37.65
C ILE A 648 8.88 -49.24 -39.09
N VAL A 649 8.90 -48.28 -40.02
CA VAL A 649 9.23 -48.49 -41.44
C VAL A 649 10.71 -48.87 -41.61
N VAL A 650 11.59 -48.16 -40.96
CA VAL A 650 13.04 -48.47 -40.94
C VAL A 650 13.30 -49.83 -40.27
N PHE A 651 12.52 -50.16 -39.21
CA PHE A 651 12.65 -51.42 -38.45
C PHE A 651 12.06 -52.62 -39.22
N SER A 652 10.99 -52.40 -39.98
CA SER A 652 10.39 -53.44 -40.83
C SER A 652 11.25 -53.74 -42.07
N GLY A 653 12.04 -52.72 -42.54
CA GLY A 653 12.94 -52.86 -43.67
C GLY A 653 14.27 -53.55 -43.42
N ASN A 654 14.70 -53.67 -42.18
CA ASN A 654 16.08 -54.09 -41.82
C ASN A 654 16.15 -55.06 -40.63
N SER A 655 15.31 -56.11 -40.65
CA SER A 655 15.31 -57.19 -39.64
C SER A 655 16.66 -57.94 -39.51
N ARG A 656 17.57 -57.82 -40.49
CA ARG A 656 18.90 -58.46 -40.47
C ARG A 656 19.98 -57.61 -39.78
N LEU A 657 19.85 -56.32 -39.64
CA LEU A 657 20.81 -55.45 -38.93
C LEU A 657 20.55 -55.39 -37.41
N LYS A 658 19.31 -55.67 -36.98
CA LYS A 658 18.94 -55.69 -35.53
C LYS A 658 19.63 -56.81 -34.75
N MET A 659 19.87 -57.95 -35.35
CA MET A 659 20.52 -59.08 -34.65
C MET A 659 22.00 -58.85 -34.35
N LYS A 660 22.70 -58.08 -35.21
CA LYS A 660 24.10 -57.75 -34.98
C LYS A 660 24.35 -56.67 -33.91
N ARG A 661 23.39 -55.71 -33.73
CA ARG A 661 23.56 -54.58 -32.81
C ARG A 661 23.22 -55.01 -31.37
N ASN A 662 22.18 -55.77 -31.13
CA ASN A 662 21.87 -56.33 -29.81
C ASN A 662 22.90 -57.31 -29.30
N VAL A 663 23.52 -58.09 -30.23
CA VAL A 663 24.64 -58.95 -29.86
C VAL A 663 25.85 -58.15 -29.42
N ASN A 664 26.12 -57.01 -30.03
CA ASN A 664 27.26 -56.16 -29.64
C ASN A 664 27.05 -55.45 -28.29
N GLU A 665 25.83 -54.98 -27.98
CA GLU A 665 25.56 -54.34 -26.69
C GLU A 665 25.54 -55.35 -25.52
N VAL A 666 24.93 -56.47 -25.70
CA VAL A 666 24.96 -57.58 -24.70
C VAL A 666 26.37 -58.12 -24.52
N GLU A 667 27.14 -58.19 -25.60
CA GLU A 667 28.55 -58.60 -25.56
C GLU A 667 29.42 -57.52 -24.86
N LEU A 668 29.13 -56.20 -25.06
CA LEU A 668 29.82 -55.13 -24.36
C LEU A 668 29.52 -55.14 -22.85
N PHE A 669 28.25 -55.29 -22.46
CA PHE A 669 27.87 -55.44 -21.05
C PHE A 669 28.47 -56.71 -20.42
N ARG A 670 28.51 -57.84 -21.13
CA ARG A 670 29.14 -59.08 -20.67
C ARG A 670 30.69 -58.94 -20.54
N ARG A 671 31.31 -58.11 -21.38
CA ARG A 671 32.75 -57.82 -21.28
C ARG A 671 33.04 -56.89 -20.10
N ILE A 672 32.19 -55.86 -19.84
CA ILE A 672 32.32 -54.99 -18.69
C ILE A 672 32.12 -55.80 -17.40
N GLU A 673 31.11 -56.63 -17.31
CA GLU A 673 30.85 -57.53 -16.17
C GLU A 673 31.99 -58.56 -15.98
N GLY A 674 32.52 -59.10 -17.04
CA GLY A 674 33.71 -59.97 -17.05
C GLY A 674 34.99 -59.25 -16.62
N PHE A 675 35.14 -57.96 -16.91
CA PHE A 675 36.24 -57.18 -16.41
C PHE A 675 36.13 -56.86 -14.93
N ILE A 676 34.93 -56.49 -14.46
CA ILE A 676 34.65 -56.25 -13.03
C ILE A 676 34.92 -57.55 -12.22
N THR A 677 34.44 -58.65 -12.68
CA THR A 677 34.67 -59.97 -12.03
C THR A 677 36.14 -60.44 -12.03
N ARG A 678 36.89 -60.12 -13.08
CA ARG A 678 38.35 -60.40 -13.12
C ARG A 678 39.15 -59.41 -12.25
N ALA A 679 38.73 -58.14 -12.16
CA ALA A 679 39.36 -57.20 -11.26
C ALA A 679 39.16 -57.61 -9.80
N GLU A 680 38.03 -58.17 -9.46
CA GLU A 680 37.72 -58.69 -8.14
C GLU A 680 38.50 -60.02 -7.85
N SER A 681 38.61 -60.88 -8.83
CA SER A 681 39.41 -62.12 -8.68
C SER A 681 40.91 -61.79 -8.60
N CYS A 682 41.46 -60.85 -9.37
CA CYS A 682 42.84 -60.41 -9.22
C CYS A 682 43.14 -59.74 -7.87
N ARG A 683 42.12 -59.14 -7.25
CA ARG A 683 42.22 -58.59 -5.88
C ARG A 683 42.33 -59.75 -4.85
N GLN A 684 41.64 -60.86 -5.10
CA GLN A 684 41.71 -62.00 -4.26
C GLN A 684 42.99 -62.84 -4.50
N GLU A 685 43.53 -62.86 -5.70
CA GLU A 685 44.76 -63.59 -6.02
C GLU A 685 46.04 -62.95 -5.54
N LYS A 686 46.08 -61.62 -5.40
CA LYS A 686 47.24 -60.92 -4.80
C LYS A 686 47.44 -61.14 -3.32
N GLN A 687 46.58 -61.99 -2.70
CA GLN A 687 46.73 -62.41 -1.33
C GLN A 687 47.29 -63.86 -1.18
N LYS A 688 47.76 -64.51 -2.26
CA LYS A 688 48.46 -65.82 -2.18
C LYS A 688 49.86 -65.74 -2.80
N PRO A 689 50.86 -66.44 -2.18
CA PRO A 689 52.26 -66.28 -2.62
C PRO A 689 52.51 -66.95 -3.94
N ARG A 690 53.37 -66.35 -4.73
CA ARG A 690 53.84 -66.82 -6.05
C ARG A 690 54.45 -68.15 -6.06
N ARG A 691 54.11 -68.98 -7.07
CA ARG A 691 54.97 -69.95 -7.68
C ARG A 691 54.91 -69.78 -9.24
N SER A 692 56.07 -69.90 -9.81
CA SER A 692 56.56 -69.60 -11.13
C SER A 692 55.90 -70.36 -12.32
N ASN A 693 56.11 -69.71 -13.47
CA ASN A 693 56.17 -70.21 -14.83
C ASN A 693 54.89 -70.61 -15.55
N ASP A 694 54.48 -69.88 -16.51
CA ASP A 694 54.68 -70.19 -17.92
C ASP A 694 54.24 -69.02 -18.83
N ASP A 695 55.10 -68.81 -19.90
CA ASP A 695 54.89 -67.94 -21.01
C ASP A 695 53.76 -68.40 -21.93
N SER A 696 53.22 -67.48 -22.65
CA SER A 696 52.38 -67.61 -23.84
C SER A 696 50.88 -67.36 -23.61
N VAL A 697 50.39 -66.23 -23.98
CA VAL A 697 49.47 -65.99 -25.07
C VAL A 697 49.29 -64.44 -25.18
N VAL A 698 49.99 -63.92 -26.18
CA VAL A 698 49.76 -62.59 -26.70
C VAL A 698 48.63 -62.69 -27.75
N ASP A 699 47.96 -61.56 -27.88
CA ASP A 699 47.07 -61.19 -28.97
C ASP A 699 45.68 -61.82 -29.08
N VAL A 700 44.79 -61.10 -28.80
CA VAL A 700 43.65 -60.63 -29.62
C VAL A 700 42.86 -59.57 -28.89
N TYR A 701 43.10 -58.31 -29.17
CA TYR A 701 42.07 -57.23 -29.08
C TYR A 701 42.63 -55.96 -29.69
N SER A 702 42.61 -55.87 -30.99
CA SER A 702 42.59 -54.59 -31.73
C SER A 702 41.17 -54.36 -32.18
N GLY A 703 40.53 -53.32 -31.69
CA GLY A 703 39.29 -52.87 -32.25
C GLY A 703 38.24 -52.33 -31.24
N ALA A 704 38.57 -51.36 -30.44
CA ALA A 704 37.67 -50.28 -29.93
C ALA A 704 38.59 -49.31 -29.22
N ASP A 705 38.65 -48.08 -29.69
CA ASP A 705 39.32 -46.95 -29.04
C ASP A 705 38.65 -46.62 -27.70
N LEU A 706 38.81 -47.50 -26.74
CA LEU A 706 38.63 -47.19 -25.31
C LEU A 706 40.07 -46.95 -24.83
N ASP A 707 40.34 -45.71 -24.48
CA ASP A 707 41.61 -45.32 -23.90
C ASP A 707 41.94 -46.17 -22.70
N VAL A 708 42.84 -47.14 -22.86
CA VAL A 708 43.22 -48.12 -21.84
C VAL A 708 43.65 -47.39 -20.56
N GLU A 709 44.25 -46.24 -20.73
CA GLU A 709 44.69 -45.36 -19.65
C GLU A 709 43.49 -44.77 -18.86
N ALA A 710 42.39 -44.43 -19.55
CA ALA A 710 41.15 -44.00 -18.91
C ALA A 710 40.50 -45.11 -18.08
N ILE A 711 40.47 -46.37 -18.57
CA ILE A 711 39.93 -47.50 -17.86
C ILE A 711 40.71 -47.78 -16.58
N ASP A 712 42.04 -47.73 -16.63
CA ASP A 712 42.90 -47.97 -15.49
C ASP A 712 42.77 -46.85 -14.41
N VAL A 713 42.65 -45.60 -14.83
CA VAL A 713 42.34 -44.48 -13.92
C VAL A 713 40.98 -44.63 -13.29
N LEU A 714 39.96 -45.01 -14.04
CA LEU A 714 38.60 -45.23 -13.55
C LEU A 714 38.50 -46.39 -12.57
N MET A 715 39.20 -47.49 -12.83
CA MET A 715 39.23 -48.67 -11.94
C MET A 715 39.93 -48.38 -10.61
N GLU A 716 40.94 -47.51 -10.59
CA GLU A 716 41.60 -47.07 -9.37
C GLU A 716 40.70 -46.13 -8.50
N LEU A 717 39.71 -45.44 -9.12
CA LEU A 717 38.78 -44.54 -8.45
C LEU A 717 37.55 -45.25 -7.88
N VAL A 718 37.16 -46.41 -8.39
CA VAL A 718 35.96 -47.11 -7.98
C VAL A 718 35.87 -47.36 -6.47
N PRO A 719 36.94 -47.80 -5.75
CA PRO A 719 36.89 -47.95 -4.31
C PRO A 719 36.61 -46.64 -3.55
N TYR A 720 37.21 -45.55 -3.99
CA TYR A 720 37.04 -44.23 -3.34
C TYR A 720 35.66 -43.61 -3.59
N SER A 721 35.07 -43.92 -4.73
CA SER A 721 33.70 -43.43 -5.06
C SER A 721 32.59 -44.20 -4.32
N HIS A 722 32.75 -45.47 -4.06
CA HIS A 722 31.78 -46.30 -3.32
C HIS A 722 31.77 -46.00 -1.81
N ASP A 723 32.93 -45.68 -1.25
CA ASP A 723 33.07 -45.43 0.19
C ASP A 723 32.91 -43.96 0.59
N GLY A 724 32.59 -43.06 -0.35
CA GLY A 724 32.46 -41.64 -0.09
C GLY A 724 33.79 -40.92 0.22
N ASN A 725 34.89 -41.47 -0.26
CA ASN A 725 36.26 -40.99 0.01
C ASN A 725 36.93 -40.30 -1.20
N LEU A 726 36.17 -39.95 -2.20
CA LEU A 726 36.68 -39.24 -3.36
C LEU A 726 36.92 -37.76 -2.99
N ASP A 727 38.17 -37.33 -2.94
CA ASP A 727 38.52 -35.94 -2.72
C ASP A 727 39.69 -35.47 -3.64
N HIS A 728 39.98 -34.16 -3.59
CA HIS A 728 41.07 -33.54 -4.39
C HIS A 728 42.43 -34.16 -4.08
N GLN A 729 42.69 -34.58 -2.85
CA GLN A 729 43.98 -35.17 -2.45
C GLN A 729 44.18 -36.56 -3.08
N VAL A 730 43.10 -37.33 -3.21
CA VAL A 730 43.12 -38.65 -3.88
C VAL A 730 43.51 -38.44 -5.34
N LEU A 731 42.95 -37.46 -6.04
CA LEU A 731 43.27 -37.16 -7.43
C LEU A 731 44.68 -36.63 -7.59
N VAL A 732 45.20 -35.82 -6.68
CA VAL A 732 46.57 -35.32 -6.66
C VAL A 732 47.55 -36.47 -6.44
N GLN A 733 47.27 -37.39 -5.50
CA GLN A 733 48.09 -38.57 -5.25
C GLN A 733 48.15 -39.54 -6.47
N MET A 734 47.00 -39.70 -7.12
CA MET A 734 46.90 -40.47 -8.34
C MET A 734 47.72 -39.82 -9.49
N ALA A 735 47.60 -38.53 -9.69
CA ALA A 735 48.38 -37.79 -10.65
C ALA A 735 49.92 -37.98 -10.43
N MET A 736 50.37 -37.92 -9.18
CA MET A 736 51.76 -38.12 -8.78
C MET A 736 52.19 -39.57 -9.05
N ARG A 737 51.40 -40.57 -8.71
CA ARG A 737 51.72 -41.96 -8.92
C ARG A 737 51.84 -42.34 -10.40
N ARG A 738 50.96 -41.77 -11.21
CA ARG A 738 50.92 -42.07 -12.66
C ARG A 738 51.78 -41.19 -13.52
N LYS A 739 52.43 -40.16 -12.89
CA LYS A 739 53.23 -39.15 -13.59
C LYS A 739 52.47 -38.36 -14.68
N MET A 740 51.19 -38.21 -14.45
CA MET A 740 50.28 -37.46 -15.29
C MET A 740 50.02 -36.06 -14.71
N LYS A 741 49.64 -35.14 -15.54
CA LYS A 741 49.18 -33.83 -15.02
C LYS A 741 47.81 -33.98 -14.41
N LEU A 742 47.55 -33.28 -13.32
CA LEU A 742 46.30 -33.30 -12.63
C LEU A 742 45.10 -32.95 -13.55
N THR A 743 45.31 -32.03 -14.51
CA THR A 743 44.34 -31.64 -15.55
C THR A 743 43.97 -32.82 -16.45
N GLU A 744 44.91 -33.64 -16.84
CA GLU A 744 44.69 -34.84 -17.68
C GLU A 744 43.80 -35.84 -16.94
N ILE A 745 44.03 -36.04 -15.65
CA ILE A 745 43.16 -36.92 -14.80
C ILE A 745 41.76 -36.34 -14.68
N TYR A 746 41.62 -35.03 -14.47
CA TYR A 746 40.33 -34.38 -14.46
C TYR A 746 39.57 -34.55 -15.78
N ASP A 747 40.26 -34.40 -16.90
CA ASP A 747 39.66 -34.52 -18.22
C ASP A 747 39.23 -35.98 -18.50
N LEU A 748 40.04 -36.95 -18.12
CA LEU A 748 39.69 -38.38 -18.24
C LEU A 748 38.43 -38.75 -17.39
N ILE A 749 38.38 -38.28 -16.16
CA ILE A 749 37.24 -38.52 -15.27
C ILE A 749 36.00 -37.81 -15.75
N THR A 750 36.14 -36.53 -16.13
CA THR A 750 35.02 -35.68 -16.58
C THR A 750 34.40 -36.24 -17.85
N ASN A 751 35.20 -36.60 -18.82
CA ASN A 751 34.71 -37.06 -20.12
C ASN A 751 34.05 -38.46 -20.04
N ASN A 752 34.47 -39.32 -19.12
CA ASN A 752 34.01 -40.67 -19.06
C ASN A 752 32.98 -40.96 -17.99
N ILE A 753 33.00 -40.23 -16.86
CA ILE A 753 32.07 -40.48 -15.73
C ILE A 753 31.12 -39.32 -15.49
N PHE A 754 31.64 -38.11 -15.29
CA PHE A 754 30.85 -36.98 -14.77
C PHE A 754 30.30 -36.05 -15.83
N ARG A 755 30.74 -36.14 -17.09
CA ARG A 755 30.29 -35.33 -18.22
C ARG A 755 30.45 -33.80 -18.05
N SER A 756 30.92 -33.32 -16.91
CA SER A 756 31.30 -31.89 -16.68
C SER A 756 32.12 -31.75 -15.39
N THR A 757 33.03 -30.80 -15.38
CA THR A 757 33.85 -30.44 -14.21
C THR A 757 33.03 -29.98 -13.02
N GLU A 758 31.89 -29.36 -13.25
CA GLU A 758 30.97 -28.89 -12.20
C GLU A 758 30.34 -30.10 -11.46
N LEU A 759 29.94 -31.15 -12.18
CA LEU A 759 29.38 -32.36 -11.57
C LEU A 759 30.44 -33.10 -10.79
N LEU A 760 31.69 -33.15 -11.26
CA LEU A 760 32.81 -33.74 -10.52
C LEU A 760 33.07 -32.98 -9.22
N THR A 761 33.12 -31.64 -9.29
CA THR A 761 33.31 -30.77 -8.13
C THR A 761 32.20 -30.97 -7.11
N LEU A 762 30.95 -30.98 -7.57
CA LEU A 762 29.78 -31.22 -6.68
C LEU A 762 29.87 -32.60 -6.03
N ALA A 763 30.28 -33.63 -6.76
CA ALA A 763 30.47 -35.01 -6.22
C ALA A 763 31.52 -35.01 -5.11
N MET A 764 32.67 -34.32 -5.33
CA MET A 764 33.76 -34.24 -4.34
C MET A 764 33.34 -33.49 -3.08
N ILE A 765 32.56 -32.38 -3.22
CA ILE A 765 32.02 -31.64 -2.11
C ILE A 765 31.01 -32.50 -1.30
N LEU A 766 30.15 -33.24 -1.98
CA LEU A 766 29.19 -34.14 -1.32
C LEU A 766 29.89 -35.30 -0.61
N ASP A 767 30.94 -35.83 -1.18
CA ASP A 767 31.77 -36.86 -0.56
C ASP A 767 32.53 -36.35 0.68
N SER A 768 33.01 -35.12 0.63
CA SER A 768 33.56 -34.41 1.80
C SER A 768 32.53 -34.22 2.92
N ALA A 769 31.35 -33.72 2.55
CA ALA A 769 30.25 -33.58 3.49
C ALA A 769 29.77 -34.90 4.09
N SER A 770 29.81 -36.00 3.32
CA SER A 770 29.44 -37.34 3.80
C SER A 770 30.38 -37.85 4.87
N ARG A 771 31.66 -37.54 4.79
CA ARG A 771 32.68 -37.82 5.84
C ARG A 771 32.44 -37.00 7.08
N GLU A 772 32.23 -35.68 6.90
CA GLU A 772 31.96 -34.79 8.04
C GLU A 772 30.72 -35.21 8.81
N LEU A 773 29.67 -35.68 8.14
CA LEU A 773 28.46 -36.22 8.76
C LEU A 773 28.73 -37.44 9.69
N ARG A 774 29.78 -38.24 9.39
CA ARG A 774 30.16 -39.43 10.20
C ARG A 774 31.21 -39.15 11.26
N GLU A 775 32.08 -38.14 11.02
CA GLU A 775 33.26 -37.87 11.84
C GLU A 775 33.06 -36.71 12.80
N THR A 776 32.00 -35.90 12.61
CA THR A 776 31.75 -34.72 13.42
C THR A 776 30.30 -34.63 13.90
N ASP A 777 30.09 -33.93 15.02
CA ASP A 777 28.74 -33.64 15.56
C ASP A 777 28.13 -32.35 15.01
N LEU A 778 28.72 -31.75 13.97
CA LEU A 778 28.19 -30.54 13.35
C LEU A 778 26.75 -30.72 12.86
N SER A 779 25.89 -29.72 12.99
CA SER A 779 24.53 -29.78 12.48
C SER A 779 24.50 -29.86 10.94
N ILE A 780 23.37 -30.24 10.37
CA ILE A 780 23.21 -30.30 8.90
C ILE A 780 23.36 -28.88 8.29
N GLU A 781 22.89 -27.88 9.01
CA GLU A 781 23.01 -26.46 8.66
C GLU A 781 24.49 -26.04 8.61
N GLU A 782 25.25 -26.34 9.62
CA GLU A 782 26.68 -26.00 9.72
C GLU A 782 27.51 -26.73 8.64
N ILE A 783 27.23 -28.00 8.35
CA ILE A 783 27.90 -28.76 7.28
C ILE A 783 27.53 -28.18 5.92
N SER A 784 26.27 -27.77 5.73
CA SER A 784 25.82 -27.13 4.48
C SER A 784 26.56 -25.80 4.25
N GLU A 785 26.67 -24.97 5.27
CA GLU A 785 27.34 -23.67 5.22
C GLU A 785 28.85 -23.82 5.00
N LYS A 786 29.49 -24.71 5.73
CA LYS A 786 30.92 -25.02 5.62
C LYS A 786 31.31 -25.49 4.22
N ASN A 787 30.41 -26.24 3.58
CA ASN A 787 30.63 -26.74 2.22
C ASN A 787 30.07 -25.83 1.13
N ASN A 788 29.71 -24.57 1.48
CA ASN A 788 29.23 -23.51 0.57
C ASN A 788 27.97 -23.89 -0.24
N PHE A 789 27.04 -24.64 0.33
CA PHE A 789 25.75 -24.87 -0.30
C PHE A 789 24.84 -23.65 -0.12
N ILE A 790 24.03 -23.35 -1.15
CA ILE A 790 23.10 -22.19 -1.19
C ILE A 790 22.08 -22.24 -0.04
N SER A 791 21.69 -23.44 0.40
CA SER A 791 20.81 -23.64 1.56
C SER A 791 20.89 -25.08 2.06
N PRO A 792 20.55 -25.33 3.34
CA PRO A 792 20.47 -26.68 3.90
C PRO A 792 19.52 -27.60 3.12
N ASN A 793 18.40 -27.06 2.65
CA ASN A 793 17.45 -27.83 1.84
C ASN A 793 18.02 -28.26 0.48
N TYR A 794 18.83 -27.41 -0.13
CA TYR A 794 19.51 -27.73 -1.38
C TYR A 794 20.59 -28.80 -1.15
N PHE A 795 21.34 -28.70 -0.05
CA PHE A 795 22.30 -29.69 0.37
C PHE A 795 21.62 -31.05 0.57
N ILE A 796 20.54 -31.15 1.35
CA ILE A 796 19.79 -32.35 1.61
C ILE A 796 19.32 -33.02 0.31
N ALA A 797 18.79 -32.21 -0.63
CA ALA A 797 18.31 -32.73 -1.92
C ALA A 797 19.44 -33.30 -2.78
N MET A 798 20.59 -32.60 -2.85
CA MET A 798 21.74 -33.05 -3.63
C MET A 798 22.42 -34.28 -3.00
N PHE A 799 22.48 -34.30 -1.66
CA PHE A 799 23.01 -35.44 -0.92
C PHE A 799 22.15 -36.69 -1.13
N TYR A 800 20.82 -36.55 -1.03
CA TYR A 800 19.89 -37.65 -1.30
C TYR A 800 20.01 -38.18 -2.76
N ARG A 801 20.16 -37.25 -3.70
CA ARG A 801 20.32 -37.59 -5.12
C ARG A 801 21.60 -38.40 -5.38
N ARG A 802 22.68 -38.11 -4.64
CA ARG A 802 23.97 -38.79 -4.79
C ARG A 802 24.02 -40.17 -4.07
N PHE A 803 23.55 -40.21 -2.84
CA PHE A 803 23.75 -41.37 -1.95
C PHE A 803 22.47 -42.19 -1.74
N GLY A 804 21.31 -41.75 -2.25
CA GLY A 804 20.03 -42.42 -2.05
C GLY A 804 19.47 -42.33 -0.63
N LYS A 805 20.14 -41.57 0.26
CA LYS A 805 19.80 -41.42 1.69
C LYS A 805 19.89 -39.95 2.09
N THR A 806 19.09 -39.57 3.06
CA THR A 806 19.21 -38.21 3.62
C THR A 806 20.48 -38.11 4.51
N PRO A 807 21.03 -36.89 4.70
CA PRO A 807 22.17 -36.68 5.59
C PRO A 807 21.95 -37.26 7.01
N LEU A 808 20.72 -37.15 7.54
CA LEU A 808 20.33 -37.68 8.84
C LEU A 808 20.39 -39.21 8.86
N GLN A 809 19.86 -39.87 7.83
CA GLN A 809 19.94 -41.35 7.68
C GLN A 809 21.39 -41.81 7.53
N TRP A 810 22.20 -41.05 6.79
CA TRP A 810 23.61 -41.34 6.57
C TRP A 810 24.41 -41.26 7.88
N ARG A 811 24.14 -40.31 8.74
CA ARG A 811 24.75 -40.15 10.07
C ARG A 811 24.33 -41.24 11.03
N SER A 812 23.02 -41.60 11.07
CA SER A 812 22.53 -42.66 11.98
C SER A 812 23.15 -44.04 11.68
N GLU A 813 23.32 -44.37 10.41
CA GLU A 813 23.99 -45.65 10.03
C GLU A 813 25.50 -45.67 10.32
N GLY A 814 26.14 -44.47 10.32
CA GLY A 814 27.54 -44.33 10.76
C GLY A 814 27.70 -44.62 12.26
N ASN A 815 26.76 -44.16 13.07
CA ASN A 815 26.77 -44.33 14.52
C ASN A 815 26.44 -45.78 14.96
N GLU A 816 25.60 -46.49 14.21
CA GLU A 816 25.30 -47.88 14.50
C GLU A 816 26.51 -48.83 14.26
N LYS A 817 27.36 -48.53 13.27
CA LYS A 817 28.61 -49.27 13.04
C LYS A 817 29.70 -48.99 14.09
N PHE A 818 29.67 -47.81 14.73
CA PHE A 818 30.64 -47.47 15.80
C PHE A 818 30.26 -48.07 17.16
N ASN A 819 28.95 -48.29 17.43
CA ASN A 819 28.46 -48.93 18.66
C ASN A 819 28.47 -50.47 18.59
N SER A 820 28.84 -51.06 17.45
CA SER A 820 28.93 -52.51 17.25
C SER A 820 30.39 -53.05 17.14
N LEU A 821 31.38 -52.17 17.32
CA LEU A 821 32.78 -52.48 17.51
C LEU A 821 33.19 -52.20 18.97
#